data_dfa72ec2abed2bef48fa24f3389d69d9
#
_entry.id   dfa72ec2abed2bef48fa24f3389d69d9
#
_cell.length_a   1.000
_cell.length_b   1.000
_cell.length_c   1.000
_cell.angle_alpha   90.00
_cell.angle_beta   90.00
_cell.angle_gamma   90.00
#
_symmetry.space_group_name_H-M   'P 1'
#
loop_
_entity.id
_entity.type
_entity.pdbx_description
1 polymer ?
#
loop_
_entity_poly.entity_id
_entity_poly.type
_entity_poly.pdbx_seq_one_letter_code
_entity_poly.pdbx_strand_id
1 'polypeptide(L)'
;SLRDSVTRLIMRLLTARLPRALAPVGAAARRLSRAYHAPVRDMRFQLYTVHDFEKHYASLGNEVPCDKDTMDMVIDASATLCESELAPLNMGADKEGCTWIDPHTIKTPKGFKEAYNLYKESGWQGLSYSEAWGGQGLPSSLALVQSEMIAAANWTFLMFPGLSKGAINTIIAHATDELQKKYLPPLVSGEFTGTMCLTEPQCGSDLGQVTTKAEPNPDGSYRISGTKIFISCGDHDLTENVIHCVLARLPGAPAGTKGISLFLVPKRKVGDDGVSGELNGVGVSRIEDKMGCHGSPTCQIEFEEAQGWLIGTENRGLNHMFTFINTSRLGTAVQGVAAAELAFQNSLWYTKERRSMRALSGTKDPDHVADPIIWHPSVRTMLLTQKAIAEGGRSMLYECVKLADTMTVMQQKGDEKGAHAIDERLGFLTPILKGFLTEAGKEAADLGIQVYGGHGYIKDNKAEQVYRDVRIAALWEGTTQIQALDLLGRKIMLQKLKPINEHCRGLYSQCTPHLLSSNSGLRKHAWSLLMHTAEWQMLTYRIAARAATNREWISSTSVDYLMFGGYVTLASHWLRMEVAAVDALSKGSKDEEDGFYKAKIQTSDFVFERLLPRTRAHKAGILAPVSSLMDMAVDDFSFDHAR
;
A
#
# COMPACT_ATOMS: atom_id res chain seq x y z
N SER A 1 -24.84 20.42 3.61
CA SER A 1 -24.25 19.75 4.78
C SER A 1 -23.55 18.45 4.35
N LEU A 2 -22.61 17.96 5.14
CA LEU A 2 -21.88 16.69 4.89
C LEU A 2 -22.87 15.53 4.68
N ARG A 3 -23.95 15.46 5.47
CA ARG A 3 -25.06 14.52 5.26
C ARG A 3 -25.67 14.61 3.87
N ASP A 4 -25.81 15.79 3.31
CA ASP A 4 -26.39 15.97 1.97
C ASP A 4 -25.43 15.52 0.86
N SER A 5 -24.11 15.67 1.05
CA SER A 5 -23.10 15.19 0.11
C SER A 5 -23.01 13.67 0.10
N VAL A 6 -22.98 13.04 1.28
CA VAL A 6 -22.96 11.57 1.42
C VAL A 6 -24.31 10.97 0.99
N THR A 7 -25.44 11.61 1.31
CA THR A 7 -26.77 11.18 0.83
C THR A 7 -26.87 11.30 -0.68
N ARG A 8 -26.29 12.35 -1.29
CA ARG A 8 -26.21 12.48 -2.76
C ARG A 8 -25.33 11.39 -3.38
N LEU A 9 -24.22 11.02 -2.73
CA LEU A 9 -23.36 9.90 -3.14
C LEU A 9 -24.16 8.58 -3.17
N ILE A 10 -24.88 8.29 -2.09
CA ILE A 10 -25.70 7.07 -1.97
C ILE A 10 -26.87 7.10 -2.96
N MET A 11 -27.57 8.21 -3.10
CA MET A 11 -28.66 8.33 -4.07
C MET A 11 -28.18 8.17 -5.51
N ARG A 12 -26.97 8.65 -5.85
CA ARG A 12 -26.37 8.42 -7.16
C ARG A 12 -25.98 6.95 -7.37
N LEU A 13 -25.45 6.27 -6.35
CA LEU A 13 -25.15 4.82 -6.40
C LEU A 13 -26.44 3.98 -6.50
N LEU A 14 -27.51 4.36 -5.81
CA LEU A 14 -28.81 3.66 -5.84
C LEU A 14 -29.61 3.96 -7.11
N THR A 15 -29.44 5.14 -7.72
CA THR A 15 -30.11 5.55 -8.96
C THR A 15 -29.33 5.21 -10.23
N ALA A 16 -28.03 4.91 -10.14
CA ALA A 16 -27.29 4.30 -11.22
C ALA A 16 -27.95 2.95 -11.53
N ARG A 17 -28.71 2.89 -12.63
CA ARG A 17 -29.44 1.67 -13.05
C ARG A 17 -28.48 0.49 -13.05
N LEU A 18 -28.73 -0.46 -12.18
CA LEU A 18 -28.09 -1.78 -12.23
C LEU A 18 -28.21 -2.29 -13.68
N PRO A 19 -27.09 -2.65 -14.34
CA PRO A 19 -27.17 -3.28 -15.65
C PRO A 19 -28.00 -4.55 -15.53
N ARG A 20 -28.94 -4.75 -16.44
CA ARG A 20 -29.75 -5.95 -16.54
C ARG A 20 -28.84 -7.18 -16.46
N ALA A 21 -29.21 -8.10 -15.59
CA ALA A 21 -28.58 -9.38 -15.36
C ALA A 21 -28.00 -9.98 -16.66
N LEU A 22 -26.68 -10.21 -16.67
CA LEU A 22 -26.03 -11.06 -17.66
C LEU A 22 -26.70 -12.45 -17.60
N ALA A 23 -27.03 -12.97 -18.78
CA ALA A 23 -27.63 -14.29 -18.95
C ALA A 23 -26.81 -15.37 -18.22
N PRO A 24 -27.42 -16.43 -17.71
CA PRO A 24 -26.74 -17.43 -16.89
C PRO A 24 -25.66 -18.15 -17.70
N VAL A 25 -24.40 -17.83 -17.41
CA VAL A 25 -23.27 -18.66 -17.78
C VAL A 25 -23.42 -19.97 -17.01
N GLY A 26 -23.33 -21.11 -17.70
CA GLY A 26 -23.66 -22.42 -17.19
C GLY A 26 -23.03 -22.75 -15.83
N ALA A 27 -23.73 -23.55 -15.03
CA ALA A 27 -23.39 -23.87 -13.63
C ALA A 27 -21.95 -24.42 -13.42
N ALA A 28 -21.30 -24.94 -14.44
CA ALA A 28 -19.92 -25.44 -14.39
C ALA A 28 -18.88 -24.28 -14.34
N ALA A 29 -19.11 -23.16 -15.04
CA ALA A 29 -18.23 -21.99 -15.02
C ALA A 29 -18.38 -21.18 -13.72
N ARG A 30 -19.53 -21.25 -13.05
CA ARG A 30 -19.77 -20.62 -11.74
C ARG A 30 -19.04 -21.27 -10.57
N ARG A 31 -18.49 -22.47 -10.72
CA ARG A 31 -17.84 -23.23 -9.62
C ARG A 31 -16.37 -22.87 -9.38
N LEU A 32 -15.67 -22.22 -10.30
CA LEU A 32 -14.21 -22.04 -10.22
C LEU A 32 -13.74 -20.62 -9.91
N SER A 33 -14.61 -19.62 -9.87
CA SER A 33 -14.22 -18.26 -9.47
C SER A 33 -15.30 -17.63 -8.60
N ARG A 34 -15.20 -17.74 -7.28
CA ARG A 34 -15.99 -16.83 -6.46
C ARG A 34 -15.45 -15.42 -6.59
N ALA A 35 -16.39 -14.49 -6.62
CA ALA A 35 -16.11 -13.07 -6.62
C ALA A 35 -15.35 -12.70 -5.34
N TYR A 36 -14.52 -11.67 -5.41
CA TYR A 36 -13.98 -10.99 -4.25
C TYR A 36 -15.14 -10.50 -3.37
N HIS A 37 -14.99 -10.65 -2.06
CA HIS A 37 -15.86 -10.07 -1.05
C HIS A 37 -15.06 -9.18 -0.12
N ALA A 38 -15.48 -7.94 0.03
CA ALA A 38 -14.85 -7.02 0.96
C ALA A 38 -14.94 -7.56 2.40
N PRO A 39 -13.84 -7.61 3.16
CA PRO A 39 -13.82 -8.17 4.51
C PRO A 39 -14.42 -7.19 5.54
N VAL A 40 -15.63 -6.67 5.27
CA VAL A 40 -16.29 -5.59 6.01
C VAL A 40 -16.41 -5.90 7.50
N ARG A 41 -16.69 -7.15 7.87
CA ARG A 41 -16.78 -7.56 9.28
C ARG A 41 -15.45 -7.38 10.01
N ASP A 42 -14.34 -7.77 9.40
CA ASP A 42 -13.01 -7.60 9.99
C ASP A 42 -12.62 -6.13 10.03
N MET A 43 -12.90 -5.37 8.96
CA MET A 43 -12.64 -3.93 8.90
C MET A 43 -13.38 -3.20 10.03
N ARG A 44 -14.67 -3.48 10.24
CA ARG A 44 -15.46 -2.89 11.33
C ARG A 44 -14.92 -3.29 12.71
N PHE A 45 -14.56 -4.56 12.92
CA PHE A 45 -13.94 -5.00 14.16
C PHE A 45 -12.66 -4.22 14.46
N GLN A 46 -11.81 -4.04 13.45
CA GLN A 46 -10.57 -3.31 13.63
C GLN A 46 -10.80 -1.80 13.84
N LEU A 47 -11.71 -1.19 13.08
CA LEU A 47 -11.99 0.23 13.21
C LEU A 47 -12.63 0.56 14.56
N TYR A 48 -13.65 -0.19 14.97
CA TYR A 48 -14.46 0.16 16.15
C TYR A 48 -13.91 -0.43 17.44
N THR A 49 -13.43 -1.69 17.40
CA THR A 49 -13.06 -2.38 18.65
C THR A 49 -11.55 -2.33 18.91
N VAL A 50 -10.71 -2.51 17.88
CA VAL A 50 -9.25 -2.57 18.07
C VAL A 50 -8.63 -1.18 18.13
N HIS A 51 -9.02 -0.28 17.22
CA HIS A 51 -8.41 1.05 17.06
C HIS A 51 -9.29 2.19 17.59
N ASP A 52 -10.57 1.94 17.89
CA ASP A 52 -11.53 2.92 18.43
C ASP A 52 -11.53 4.25 17.64
N PHE A 53 -11.89 4.16 16.34
CA PHE A 53 -11.89 5.32 15.47
C PHE A 53 -12.99 6.33 15.82
N GLU A 54 -14.09 5.90 16.43
CA GLU A 54 -15.12 6.83 16.91
C GLU A 54 -14.53 7.79 17.97
N LYS A 55 -13.83 7.24 18.97
CA LYS A 55 -13.14 8.05 19.98
C LYS A 55 -12.00 8.86 19.37
N HIS A 56 -11.30 8.31 18.40
CA HIS A 56 -10.24 9.01 17.69
C HIS A 56 -10.77 10.26 16.99
N TYR A 57 -11.80 10.16 16.18
CA TYR A 57 -12.38 11.30 15.48
C TYR A 57 -12.96 12.33 16.46
N ALA A 58 -13.65 11.88 17.51
CA ALA A 58 -14.12 12.76 18.57
C ALA A 58 -12.97 13.55 19.24
N SER A 59 -11.78 12.95 19.36
CA SER A 59 -10.60 13.61 19.95
C SER A 59 -9.96 14.65 19.02
N LEU A 60 -10.18 14.55 17.70
CA LEU A 60 -9.68 15.50 16.71
C LEU A 60 -10.56 16.75 16.62
N GLY A 61 -11.80 16.68 17.10
CA GLY A 61 -12.74 17.81 17.14
C GLY A 61 -13.56 17.96 15.87
N ASN A 62 -14.11 19.17 15.68
CA ASN A 62 -15.01 19.47 14.55
C ASN A 62 -14.30 19.48 13.18
N GLU A 63 -12.98 19.45 13.17
CA GLU A 63 -12.18 19.40 11.93
C GLU A 63 -12.31 18.06 11.21
N VAL A 64 -12.80 17.02 11.92
CA VAL A 64 -13.04 15.69 11.36
C VAL A 64 -14.47 15.24 11.70
N PRO A 65 -15.51 15.81 11.06
CA PRO A 65 -16.90 15.47 11.35
C PRO A 65 -17.25 14.10 10.73
N CYS A 66 -16.89 13.02 11.42
CA CYS A 66 -17.14 11.65 10.97
C CYS A 66 -17.66 10.81 12.13
N ASP A 67 -18.91 10.41 12.05
CA ASP A 67 -19.56 9.51 12.98
C ASP A 67 -19.59 8.06 12.45
N LYS A 68 -20.05 7.14 13.31
CA LYS A 68 -20.12 5.72 12.96
C LYS A 68 -21.02 5.46 11.76
N ASP A 69 -22.14 6.16 11.64
CA ASP A 69 -23.08 5.97 10.54
C ASP A 69 -22.44 6.39 9.21
N THR A 70 -21.68 7.48 9.19
CA THR A 70 -20.89 7.92 8.04
C THR A 70 -19.81 6.90 7.68
N MET A 71 -19.09 6.35 8.67
CA MET A 71 -18.10 5.30 8.44
C MET A 71 -18.75 4.07 7.81
N ASP A 72 -19.86 3.59 8.37
CA ASP A 72 -20.57 2.40 7.87
C ASP A 72 -21.07 2.61 6.44
N MET A 73 -21.61 3.79 6.13
CA MET A 73 -22.06 4.13 4.76
C MET A 73 -20.91 4.10 3.75
N VAL A 74 -19.77 4.69 4.09
CA VAL A 74 -18.58 4.70 3.21
C VAL A 74 -18.05 3.27 2.99
N ILE A 75 -17.99 2.45 4.05
CA ILE A 75 -17.52 1.07 3.98
C ILE A 75 -18.44 0.24 3.08
N ASP A 76 -19.77 0.31 3.28
CA ASP A 76 -20.73 -0.50 2.52
C ASP A 76 -20.81 -0.07 1.05
N ALA A 77 -20.76 1.24 0.78
CA ALA A 77 -20.75 1.75 -0.59
C ALA A 77 -19.44 1.38 -1.31
N SER A 78 -18.28 1.44 -0.61
CA SER A 78 -17.00 0.99 -1.15
C SER A 78 -16.98 -0.51 -1.43
N ALA A 79 -17.53 -1.33 -0.53
CA ALA A 79 -17.66 -2.77 -0.73
C ALA A 79 -18.50 -3.07 -1.98
N THR A 80 -19.65 -2.40 -2.13
CA THR A 80 -20.53 -2.54 -3.29
C THR A 80 -19.80 -2.21 -4.59
N LEU A 81 -19.11 -1.07 -4.68
CA LEU A 81 -18.31 -0.70 -5.86
C LEU A 81 -17.27 -1.76 -6.19
N CYS A 82 -16.54 -2.24 -5.17
CA CYS A 82 -15.47 -3.20 -5.35
C CYS A 82 -15.97 -4.56 -5.83
N GLU A 83 -17.07 -5.04 -5.25
CA GLU A 83 -17.61 -6.37 -5.54
C GLU A 83 -18.36 -6.42 -6.87
N SER A 84 -19.16 -5.38 -7.22
CA SER A 84 -20.00 -5.37 -8.40
C SER A 84 -19.32 -4.83 -9.66
N GLU A 85 -18.41 -3.85 -9.52
CA GLU A 85 -17.84 -3.15 -10.67
C GLU A 85 -16.36 -3.46 -10.90
N LEU A 86 -15.53 -3.47 -9.85
CA LEU A 86 -14.07 -3.55 -10.03
C LEU A 86 -13.53 -4.98 -10.07
N ALA A 87 -13.98 -5.86 -9.18
CA ALA A 87 -13.51 -7.24 -9.13
C ALA A 87 -13.83 -8.04 -10.40
N PRO A 88 -15.01 -7.88 -11.04
CA PRO A 88 -15.30 -8.56 -12.30
C PRO A 88 -14.36 -8.20 -13.45
N LEU A 89 -13.78 -7.01 -13.45
CA LEU A 89 -12.88 -6.53 -14.50
C LEU A 89 -11.46 -7.09 -14.37
N ASN A 90 -11.03 -7.52 -13.17
CA ASN A 90 -9.63 -7.79 -12.85
C ASN A 90 -8.96 -8.81 -13.78
N MET A 91 -9.56 -10.00 -13.98
CA MET A 91 -8.99 -11.02 -14.88
C MET A 91 -9.02 -10.61 -16.35
N GLY A 92 -10.10 -9.95 -16.77
CA GLY A 92 -10.23 -9.47 -18.15
C GLY A 92 -9.14 -8.45 -18.46
N ALA A 93 -8.90 -7.54 -17.53
CA ALA A 93 -7.87 -6.51 -17.63
C ALA A 93 -6.44 -7.08 -17.67
N ASP A 94 -6.15 -8.10 -16.86
CA ASP A 94 -4.84 -8.78 -16.92
C ASP A 94 -4.60 -9.47 -18.25
N LYS A 95 -5.64 -10.10 -18.81
CA LYS A 95 -5.55 -10.80 -20.09
C LYS A 95 -5.44 -9.87 -21.29
N GLU A 96 -6.20 -8.76 -21.29
CA GLU A 96 -6.25 -7.78 -22.40
C GLU A 96 -5.04 -6.86 -22.37
N GLY A 97 -4.70 -6.32 -21.21
CA GLY A 97 -3.65 -5.31 -21.03
C GLY A 97 -4.01 -3.96 -21.62
N CYS A 98 -3.10 -3.01 -21.47
CA CYS A 98 -3.18 -1.70 -22.11
C CYS A 98 -2.59 -1.74 -23.51
N THR A 99 -3.13 -0.94 -24.44
CA THR A 99 -2.66 -0.87 -25.82
C THR A 99 -2.13 0.52 -26.14
N TRP A 100 -0.84 0.62 -26.47
CA TRP A 100 -0.25 1.82 -27.03
C TRP A 100 -0.66 1.97 -28.51
N ILE A 101 -1.17 3.11 -28.92
CA ILE A 101 -1.61 3.40 -30.28
C ILE A 101 -0.68 4.40 -30.94
N ASP A 102 -0.43 5.51 -30.28
CA ASP A 102 0.45 6.59 -30.70
C ASP A 102 0.99 7.32 -29.46
N PRO A 103 1.93 8.29 -29.61
CA PRO A 103 2.54 8.98 -28.46
C PRO A 103 1.59 9.69 -27.50
N HIS A 104 0.33 9.88 -27.89
CA HIS A 104 -0.66 10.62 -27.12
C HIS A 104 -1.92 9.80 -26.82
N THR A 105 -1.93 8.52 -27.20
CA THR A 105 -3.11 7.66 -27.10
C THR A 105 -2.76 6.27 -26.60
N ILE A 106 -3.17 5.98 -25.38
CA ILE A 106 -3.10 4.64 -24.78
C ILE A 106 -4.52 4.22 -24.38
N LYS A 107 -4.94 3.05 -24.85
CA LYS A 107 -6.22 2.45 -24.44
C LYS A 107 -6.04 1.58 -23.22
N THR A 108 -6.91 1.78 -22.23
CA THR A 108 -7.05 0.92 -21.08
C THR A 108 -7.94 -0.30 -21.42
N PRO A 109 -7.91 -1.37 -20.59
CA PRO A 109 -8.75 -2.53 -20.81
C PRO A 109 -10.24 -2.20 -20.81
N LYS A 110 -11.01 -3.03 -21.51
CA LYS A 110 -12.47 -2.89 -21.61
C LYS A 110 -13.14 -2.82 -20.22
N GLY A 111 -14.03 -1.86 -20.04
CA GLY A 111 -14.78 -1.64 -18.81
C GLY A 111 -14.08 -0.68 -17.82
N PHE A 112 -12.78 -0.39 -18.01
CA PHE A 112 -12.05 0.51 -17.10
C PHE A 112 -12.56 1.95 -17.20
N LYS A 113 -12.87 2.42 -18.40
CA LYS A 113 -13.40 3.79 -18.59
C LYS A 113 -14.75 3.97 -17.93
N GLU A 114 -15.65 3.01 -18.09
CA GLU A 114 -16.98 3.01 -17.46
C GLU A 114 -16.86 2.94 -15.93
N ALA A 115 -16.01 2.06 -15.42
CA ALA A 115 -15.76 1.95 -13.98
C ALA A 115 -15.11 3.21 -13.41
N TYR A 116 -14.20 3.85 -14.15
CA TYR A 116 -13.57 5.10 -13.71
C TYR A 116 -14.57 6.27 -13.73
N ASN A 117 -15.43 6.35 -14.71
CA ASN A 117 -16.51 7.36 -14.73
C ASN A 117 -17.44 7.19 -13.54
N LEU A 118 -17.85 5.94 -13.21
CA LEU A 118 -18.66 5.69 -12.02
C LEU A 118 -17.92 6.09 -10.73
N TYR A 119 -16.63 5.76 -10.62
CA TYR A 119 -15.78 6.15 -9.49
C TYR A 119 -15.71 7.68 -9.35
N LYS A 120 -15.48 8.38 -10.45
CA LYS A 120 -15.41 9.85 -10.53
C LYS A 120 -16.75 10.51 -10.18
N GLU A 121 -17.84 10.12 -10.85
CA GLU A 121 -19.18 10.67 -10.65
C GLU A 121 -19.70 10.44 -9.23
N SER A 122 -19.27 9.37 -8.57
CA SER A 122 -19.56 9.09 -7.17
C SER A 122 -18.71 9.92 -6.20
N GLY A 123 -17.73 10.70 -6.67
CA GLY A 123 -16.90 11.58 -5.83
C GLY A 123 -15.84 10.86 -5.02
N TRP A 124 -15.52 9.59 -5.35
CA TRP A 124 -14.59 8.78 -4.57
C TRP A 124 -13.16 9.32 -4.54
N GLN A 125 -12.71 9.99 -5.61
CA GLN A 125 -11.37 10.60 -5.65
C GLN A 125 -11.23 11.71 -4.60
N GLY A 126 -12.29 12.49 -4.40
CA GLY A 126 -12.33 13.63 -3.49
C GLY A 126 -12.65 13.29 -2.03
N LEU A 127 -12.78 12.00 -1.66
CA LEU A 127 -13.30 11.55 -0.36
C LEU A 127 -12.65 12.26 0.84
N SER A 128 -11.33 12.41 0.85
CA SER A 128 -10.57 12.96 1.98
C SER A 128 -9.97 14.35 1.72
N TYR A 129 -10.37 15.01 0.65
CA TYR A 129 -9.90 16.36 0.35
C TYR A 129 -10.93 17.42 0.77
N SER A 130 -10.42 18.63 1.02
CA SER A 130 -11.24 19.78 1.45
C SER A 130 -12.36 20.12 0.46
N GLU A 131 -13.50 20.55 0.98
CA GLU A 131 -14.61 21.10 0.20
C GLU A 131 -14.19 22.32 -0.65
N ALA A 132 -13.17 23.06 -0.22
CA ALA A 132 -12.61 24.17 -0.99
C ALA A 132 -12.08 23.76 -2.37
N TRP A 133 -11.68 22.50 -2.52
CA TRP A 133 -11.22 21.92 -3.78
C TRP A 133 -12.25 20.99 -4.43
N GLY A 134 -13.50 20.98 -3.91
CA GLY A 134 -14.56 20.08 -4.37
C GLY A 134 -14.52 18.67 -3.76
N GLY A 135 -13.74 18.46 -2.71
CA GLY A 135 -13.69 17.21 -1.94
C GLY A 135 -14.84 17.07 -0.94
N GLN A 136 -14.85 16.00 -0.17
CA GLN A 136 -15.89 15.69 0.82
C GLN A 136 -15.44 15.94 2.28
N GLY A 137 -14.18 16.25 2.52
CA GLY A 137 -13.64 16.57 3.85
C GLY A 137 -13.62 15.40 4.85
N LEU A 138 -13.78 14.16 4.39
CA LEU A 138 -13.73 12.98 5.27
C LEU A 138 -12.29 12.63 5.66
N PRO A 139 -12.08 11.88 6.75
CA PRO A 139 -10.73 11.50 7.20
C PRO A 139 -9.95 10.68 6.16
N SER A 140 -8.64 10.88 6.11
CA SER A 140 -7.74 10.10 5.25
C SER A 140 -7.76 8.60 5.57
N SER A 141 -8.08 8.24 6.82
CA SER A 141 -8.27 6.86 7.24
C SER A 141 -9.39 6.15 6.49
N LEU A 142 -10.53 6.80 6.22
CA LEU A 142 -11.59 6.21 5.40
C LEU A 142 -11.17 6.03 3.94
N ALA A 143 -10.42 6.99 3.40
CA ALA A 143 -9.86 6.86 2.05
C ALA A 143 -8.84 5.71 1.94
N LEU A 144 -8.16 5.34 3.03
CA LEU A 144 -7.28 4.17 3.06
C LEU A 144 -8.09 2.87 3.13
N VAL A 145 -9.15 2.80 3.93
CA VAL A 145 -10.06 1.63 4.00
C VAL A 145 -10.66 1.35 2.61
N GLN A 146 -11.14 2.39 1.91
CA GLN A 146 -11.58 2.29 0.53
C GLN A 146 -10.46 1.77 -0.39
N SER A 147 -9.26 2.35 -0.29
CA SER A 147 -8.13 1.97 -1.13
C SER A 147 -7.74 0.51 -0.94
N GLU A 148 -7.82 -0.05 0.27
CA GLU A 148 -7.58 -1.46 0.54
C GLU A 148 -8.60 -2.36 -0.17
N MET A 149 -9.88 -2.01 -0.13
CA MET A 149 -10.93 -2.76 -0.84
C MET A 149 -10.74 -2.72 -2.36
N ILE A 150 -10.45 -1.53 -2.92
CA ILE A 150 -10.18 -1.38 -4.36
C ILE A 150 -8.92 -2.16 -4.75
N ALA A 151 -7.85 -2.10 -3.95
CA ALA A 151 -6.61 -2.83 -4.20
C ALA A 151 -6.82 -4.34 -4.28
N ALA A 152 -7.61 -4.90 -3.37
CA ALA A 152 -7.92 -6.33 -3.35
C ALA A 152 -8.87 -6.73 -4.49
N ALA A 153 -9.83 -5.88 -4.85
CA ALA A 153 -10.74 -6.11 -5.96
C ALA A 153 -10.03 -6.01 -7.32
N ASN A 154 -9.26 -4.93 -7.55
CA ASN A 154 -8.55 -4.66 -8.79
C ASN A 154 -7.38 -3.69 -8.54
N TRP A 155 -6.18 -4.24 -8.30
CA TRP A 155 -5.01 -3.43 -8.03
C TRP A 155 -4.68 -2.47 -9.18
N THR A 156 -4.78 -2.93 -10.42
CA THR A 156 -4.41 -2.12 -11.59
C THR A 156 -5.33 -0.92 -11.78
N PHE A 157 -6.60 -1.05 -11.41
CA PHE A 157 -7.52 0.09 -11.37
C PHE A 157 -7.09 1.12 -10.32
N LEU A 158 -6.71 0.68 -9.10
CA LEU A 158 -6.27 1.59 -8.04
C LEU A 158 -5.06 2.44 -8.43
N MET A 159 -4.24 1.98 -9.37
CA MET A 159 -3.05 2.72 -9.80
C MET A 159 -3.39 4.14 -10.29
N PHE A 160 -4.49 4.33 -11.00
CA PHE A 160 -4.90 5.64 -11.54
C PHE A 160 -5.29 6.63 -10.44
N PRO A 161 -6.29 6.37 -9.59
CA PRO A 161 -6.63 7.27 -8.51
C PRO A 161 -5.56 7.33 -7.40
N GLY A 162 -4.82 6.25 -7.18
CA GLY A 162 -3.81 6.17 -6.13
C GLY A 162 -2.61 7.10 -6.39
N LEU A 163 -2.11 7.15 -7.63
CA LEU A 163 -1.04 8.08 -8.02
C LEU A 163 -1.54 9.53 -8.00
N SER A 164 -2.79 9.76 -8.40
CA SER A 164 -3.40 11.10 -8.33
C SER A 164 -3.42 11.65 -6.90
N LYS A 165 -3.64 10.80 -5.87
CA LYS A 165 -3.52 11.22 -4.46
C LYS A 165 -2.13 11.75 -4.12
N GLY A 166 -1.08 11.12 -4.64
CA GLY A 166 0.30 11.58 -4.45
C GLY A 166 0.55 12.97 -5.08
N ALA A 167 0.05 13.18 -6.30
CA ALA A 167 0.15 14.47 -6.99
C ALA A 167 -0.63 15.56 -6.24
N ILE A 168 -1.90 15.30 -5.86
CA ILE A 168 -2.74 16.23 -5.10
C ILE A 168 -2.05 16.65 -3.81
N ASN A 169 -1.57 15.70 -3.01
CA ASN A 169 -0.89 15.99 -1.73
C ASN A 169 0.38 16.84 -1.94
N THR A 170 1.12 16.58 -3.02
CA THR A 170 2.34 17.34 -3.35
C THR A 170 2.02 18.77 -3.78
N ILE A 171 0.97 18.96 -4.58
CA ILE A 171 0.51 20.28 -5.00
C ILE A 171 -0.03 21.08 -3.81
N ILE A 172 -0.85 20.48 -2.94
CA ILE A 172 -1.35 21.13 -1.71
C ILE A 172 -0.19 21.60 -0.83
N ALA A 173 0.83 20.77 -0.65
CA ALA A 173 1.91 21.07 0.29
C ALA A 173 2.93 22.07 -0.23
N HIS A 174 3.12 22.18 -1.56
CA HIS A 174 4.31 22.85 -2.09
C HIS A 174 4.05 23.79 -3.27
N ALA A 175 2.91 23.73 -3.95
CA ALA A 175 2.63 24.59 -5.08
C ALA A 175 2.11 25.97 -4.64
N THR A 176 2.25 26.95 -5.52
CA THR A 176 1.66 28.30 -5.31
C THR A 176 0.13 28.25 -5.33
N ASP A 177 -0.50 29.24 -4.71
CA ASP A 177 -1.99 29.34 -4.69
C ASP A 177 -2.60 29.33 -6.09
N GLU A 178 -1.91 29.92 -7.07
CA GLU A 178 -2.34 29.96 -8.48
C GLU A 178 -2.37 28.55 -9.09
N LEU A 179 -1.29 27.78 -8.89
CA LEU A 179 -1.23 26.39 -9.36
C LEU A 179 -2.23 25.50 -8.61
N GLN A 180 -2.42 25.72 -7.31
CA GLN A 180 -3.42 25.01 -6.53
C GLN A 180 -4.82 25.26 -7.07
N LYS A 181 -5.22 26.51 -7.27
CA LYS A 181 -6.54 26.90 -7.81
C LYS A 181 -6.79 26.31 -9.20
N LYS A 182 -5.76 26.22 -10.03
CA LYS A 182 -5.86 25.74 -11.40
C LYS A 182 -5.93 24.22 -11.51
N TYR A 183 -5.15 23.48 -10.70
CA TYR A 183 -4.96 22.02 -10.88
C TYR A 183 -5.64 21.15 -9.82
N LEU A 184 -5.91 21.66 -8.60
CA LEU A 184 -6.52 20.83 -7.56
C LEU A 184 -7.99 20.48 -7.84
N PRO A 185 -8.87 21.40 -8.27
CA PRO A 185 -10.26 21.04 -8.51
C PRO A 185 -10.43 19.87 -9.50
N PRO A 186 -9.83 19.87 -10.72
CA PRO A 186 -9.97 18.77 -11.65
C PRO A 186 -9.25 17.48 -11.21
N LEU A 187 -8.18 17.57 -10.41
CA LEU A 187 -7.53 16.39 -9.82
C LEU A 187 -8.38 15.78 -8.70
N VAL A 188 -9.00 16.60 -7.85
CA VAL A 188 -9.86 16.17 -6.74
C VAL A 188 -11.18 15.61 -7.23
N SER A 189 -11.75 16.17 -8.31
CA SER A 189 -12.94 15.60 -8.97
C SER A 189 -12.65 14.29 -9.71
N GLY A 190 -11.38 14.04 -10.08
CA GLY A 190 -10.97 12.91 -10.91
C GLY A 190 -11.11 13.16 -12.42
N GLU A 191 -11.31 14.38 -12.86
CA GLU A 191 -11.28 14.77 -14.29
C GLU A 191 -9.86 14.77 -14.85
N PHE A 192 -8.87 15.05 -14.02
CA PHE A 192 -7.46 14.86 -14.29
C PHE A 192 -6.89 13.77 -13.39
N THR A 193 -5.84 13.11 -13.87
CA THR A 193 -5.01 12.21 -13.06
C THR A 193 -3.63 12.80 -12.84
N GLY A 194 -2.89 12.25 -11.88
CA GLY A 194 -1.55 12.70 -11.57
C GLY A 194 -0.53 11.57 -11.57
N THR A 195 0.72 11.87 -11.91
CA THR A 195 1.82 10.90 -11.92
C THR A 195 3.08 11.44 -11.28
N MET A 196 4.03 10.54 -11.01
CA MET A 196 5.35 10.82 -10.49
C MET A 196 6.42 10.44 -11.53
N CYS A 197 7.23 11.40 -11.98
CA CYS A 197 8.25 11.22 -13.02
C CYS A 197 9.65 11.43 -12.44
N LEU A 198 10.26 10.35 -11.92
CA LEU A 198 11.58 10.35 -11.29
C LEU A 198 12.64 9.70 -12.16
N THR A 199 12.40 8.41 -12.47
CA THR A 199 13.35 7.46 -13.02
C THR A 199 13.71 7.80 -14.46
N GLU A 200 15.01 7.74 -14.77
CA GLU A 200 15.55 7.87 -16.13
C GLU A 200 16.32 6.60 -16.50
N PRO A 201 16.64 6.37 -17.79
CA PRO A 201 17.31 5.14 -18.22
C PRO A 201 18.58 4.79 -17.45
N GLN A 202 19.33 5.79 -16.98
CA GLN A 202 20.58 5.62 -16.24
C GLN A 202 20.40 5.61 -14.71
N CYS A 203 19.24 5.99 -14.17
CA CYS A 203 19.06 6.11 -12.72
C CYS A 203 17.63 5.84 -12.24
N GLY A 204 17.52 5.11 -11.13
CA GLY A 204 16.26 4.85 -10.44
C GLY A 204 16.42 5.10 -8.93
N SER A 205 17.16 4.24 -8.22
CA SER A 205 17.42 4.41 -6.79
C SER A 205 18.39 5.56 -6.50
N ASP A 206 19.36 5.82 -7.38
CA ASP A 206 20.28 6.94 -7.29
C ASP A 206 19.83 8.10 -8.18
N LEU A 207 18.90 8.90 -7.69
CA LEU A 207 18.39 10.08 -8.39
C LEU A 207 19.41 11.21 -8.54
N GLY A 208 20.58 11.11 -7.92
CA GLY A 208 21.67 12.06 -8.11
C GLY A 208 22.14 12.17 -9.56
N GLN A 209 21.80 11.19 -10.40
CA GLN A 209 22.19 11.10 -11.81
C GLN A 209 21.10 11.61 -12.79
N VAL A 210 20.00 12.20 -12.31
CA VAL A 210 18.95 12.80 -13.15
C VAL A 210 19.54 13.83 -14.10
N THR A 211 19.19 13.75 -15.39
CA THR A 211 19.68 14.60 -16.50
C THR A 211 18.58 15.43 -17.17
N THR A 212 17.29 15.13 -16.93
CA THR A 212 16.16 15.95 -17.43
C THR A 212 16.40 17.41 -17.06
N LYS A 213 16.23 18.31 -18.04
CA LYS A 213 16.51 19.75 -17.91
C LYS A 213 15.23 20.54 -17.75
N ALA A 214 15.31 21.67 -17.04
CA ALA A 214 14.28 22.68 -16.94
C ALA A 214 14.88 24.06 -17.24
N GLU A 215 14.56 24.63 -18.38
CA GLU A 215 15.07 25.94 -18.81
C GLU A 215 14.00 27.01 -18.56
N PRO A 216 14.32 28.13 -17.88
CA PRO A 216 13.34 29.15 -17.55
C PRO A 216 12.85 29.91 -18.78
N ASN A 217 11.54 30.23 -18.82
CA ASN A 217 10.92 31.13 -19.78
C ASN A 217 10.72 32.52 -19.16
N PRO A 218 10.54 33.57 -20.02
CA PRO A 218 10.30 34.94 -19.54
C PRO A 218 8.98 35.12 -18.76
N ASP A 219 8.00 34.21 -18.94
CA ASP A 219 6.69 34.23 -18.28
C ASP A 219 6.68 33.52 -16.90
N GLY A 220 7.83 33.05 -16.41
CA GLY A 220 7.96 32.34 -15.15
C GLY A 220 7.67 30.83 -15.24
N SER A 221 7.28 30.32 -16.42
CA SER A 221 7.26 28.89 -16.69
C SER A 221 8.64 28.36 -17.08
N TYR A 222 8.74 27.06 -17.30
CA TYR A 222 9.97 26.36 -17.69
C TYR A 222 9.72 25.44 -18.89
N ARG A 223 10.72 25.29 -19.76
CA ARG A 223 10.77 24.24 -20.77
C ARG A 223 11.43 23.00 -20.19
N ILE A 224 10.69 21.93 -20.14
CA ILE A 224 11.15 20.64 -19.61
C ILE A 224 11.53 19.75 -20.78
N SER A 225 12.78 19.22 -20.77
CA SER A 225 13.28 18.33 -21.82
C SER A 225 14.04 17.14 -21.23
N GLY A 226 13.68 15.92 -21.66
CA GLY A 226 14.30 14.68 -21.22
C GLY A 226 13.36 13.50 -21.24
N THR A 227 13.90 12.32 -20.90
CA THR A 227 13.19 11.03 -20.93
C THR A 227 12.99 10.51 -19.52
N LYS A 228 11.77 10.12 -19.20
CA LYS A 228 11.43 9.42 -17.97
C LYS A 228 10.91 8.02 -18.27
N ILE A 229 11.38 7.02 -17.53
CA ILE A 229 10.97 5.62 -17.71
C ILE A 229 10.25 5.06 -16.49
N PHE A 230 9.53 3.98 -16.70
CA PHE A 230 8.73 3.29 -15.66
C PHE A 230 7.66 4.18 -15.02
N ILE A 231 7.09 5.11 -15.80
CA ILE A 231 6.04 5.99 -15.30
C ILE A 231 4.70 5.28 -15.33
N SER A 232 4.24 4.86 -14.17
CA SER A 232 2.95 4.22 -14.01
C SER A 232 1.82 5.19 -14.33
N CYS A 233 0.83 4.73 -15.13
CA CYS A 233 -0.30 5.54 -15.60
C CYS A 233 0.13 6.86 -16.25
N GLY A 234 1.29 6.86 -16.94
CA GLY A 234 1.88 8.06 -17.54
C GLY A 234 0.99 8.70 -18.61
N ASP A 235 0.20 7.90 -19.31
CA ASP A 235 -0.89 8.32 -20.19
C ASP A 235 -1.96 7.22 -20.27
N HIS A 236 -3.21 7.61 -20.56
CA HIS A 236 -4.36 6.70 -20.68
C HIS A 236 -5.60 7.44 -21.17
N ASP A 237 -6.65 6.70 -21.52
CA ASP A 237 -7.92 7.22 -22.05
C ASP A 237 -9.04 7.41 -21.01
N LEU A 238 -8.72 7.35 -19.70
CA LEU A 238 -9.72 7.51 -18.62
C LEU A 238 -10.06 8.98 -18.34
N THR A 239 -9.09 9.89 -18.56
CA THR A 239 -9.22 11.33 -18.30
C THR A 239 -8.70 12.16 -19.46
N GLU A 240 -9.08 13.42 -19.53
CA GLU A 240 -8.62 14.32 -20.60
C GLU A 240 -7.17 14.74 -20.43
N ASN A 241 -6.70 14.83 -19.19
CA ASN A 241 -5.35 15.31 -18.88
C ASN A 241 -4.67 14.48 -17.81
N VAL A 242 -3.34 14.43 -17.90
CA VAL A 242 -2.47 13.82 -16.89
C VAL A 242 -1.48 14.88 -16.43
N ILE A 243 -1.38 15.07 -15.12
CA ILE A 243 -0.51 16.06 -14.49
C ILE A 243 0.72 15.36 -13.94
N HIS A 244 1.88 15.65 -14.52
CA HIS A 244 3.14 15.02 -14.15
C HIS A 244 3.90 15.84 -13.11
N CYS A 245 4.28 15.21 -11.99
CA CYS A 245 5.24 15.76 -11.03
C CYS A 245 6.64 15.30 -11.46
N VAL A 246 7.43 16.19 -12.08
CA VAL A 246 8.68 15.86 -12.78
C VAL A 246 9.90 16.37 -12.03
N LEU A 247 10.87 15.48 -11.76
CA LEU A 247 12.19 15.90 -11.29
C LEU A 247 13.09 16.30 -12.47
N ALA A 248 13.64 17.51 -12.40
CA ALA A 248 14.54 18.06 -13.43
C ALA A 248 15.60 18.98 -12.82
N ARG A 249 16.59 19.37 -13.62
CA ARG A 249 17.69 20.26 -13.23
C ARG A 249 17.59 21.60 -13.92
N LEU A 250 17.79 22.65 -13.15
CA LEU A 250 17.98 24.01 -13.65
C LEU A 250 19.40 24.20 -14.23
N PRO A 251 19.61 25.15 -15.14
CA PRO A 251 20.94 25.53 -15.58
C PRO A 251 21.83 25.96 -14.40
N GLY A 252 23.06 25.44 -14.32
CA GLY A 252 23.99 25.74 -13.24
C GLY A 252 23.66 25.11 -11.88
N ALA A 253 22.64 24.26 -11.77
CA ALA A 253 22.28 23.57 -10.53
C ALA A 253 23.44 22.69 -10.00
N PRO A 254 23.61 22.57 -8.66
CA PRO A 254 24.59 21.67 -8.07
C PRO A 254 24.48 20.24 -8.56
N ALA A 255 25.61 19.53 -8.61
CA ALA A 255 25.61 18.09 -8.91
C ALA A 255 24.92 17.26 -7.81
N GLY A 256 24.51 16.04 -8.15
CA GLY A 256 23.86 15.12 -7.23
C GLY A 256 22.44 15.53 -6.85
N THR A 257 21.93 15.00 -5.76
CA THR A 257 20.54 15.21 -5.32
C THR A 257 20.22 16.65 -4.91
N LYS A 258 21.23 17.43 -4.57
CA LYS A 258 21.08 18.83 -4.13
C LYS A 258 20.76 19.82 -5.26
N GLY A 259 20.85 19.42 -6.51
CA GLY A 259 20.53 20.26 -7.68
C GLY A 259 19.25 19.85 -8.39
N ILE A 260 18.41 19.04 -7.77
CA ILE A 260 17.16 18.58 -8.36
C ILE A 260 16.02 19.50 -7.91
N SER A 261 15.23 19.97 -8.87
CA SER A 261 14.00 20.75 -8.67
C SER A 261 12.77 19.94 -9.10
N LEU A 262 11.60 20.31 -8.61
CA LEU A 262 10.32 19.65 -8.90
C LEU A 262 9.44 20.56 -9.75
N PHE A 263 8.85 20.00 -10.80
CA PHE A 263 7.98 20.72 -11.73
C PHE A 263 6.64 20.03 -11.90
N LEU A 264 5.58 20.83 -12.05
CA LEU A 264 4.27 20.40 -12.52
C LEU A 264 4.25 20.56 -14.04
N VAL A 265 4.01 19.47 -14.76
CA VAL A 265 3.97 19.45 -16.22
C VAL A 265 2.69 18.74 -16.67
N PRO A 266 1.69 19.44 -17.21
CA PRO A 266 0.49 18.80 -17.75
C PRO A 266 0.77 18.17 -19.12
N LYS A 267 0.09 17.07 -19.45
CA LYS A 267 0.10 16.50 -20.82
C LYS A 267 -0.50 17.47 -21.84
N ARG A 268 -1.57 18.16 -21.48
CA ARG A 268 -2.20 19.22 -22.25
C ARG A 268 -2.13 20.52 -21.47
N LYS A 269 -1.86 21.62 -22.16
CA LYS A 269 -1.89 22.94 -21.54
C LYS A 269 -3.28 23.20 -20.96
N VAL A 270 -3.32 23.82 -19.78
CA VAL A 270 -4.58 24.16 -19.10
C VAL A 270 -4.74 25.67 -19.16
N GLY A 271 -5.88 26.15 -19.66
CA GLY A 271 -6.25 27.56 -19.70
C GLY A 271 -6.49 28.14 -18.32
N ASP A 272 -6.69 29.45 -18.23
CA ASP A 272 -7.04 30.10 -16.95
C ASP A 272 -8.45 29.77 -16.49
N ASP A 273 -9.27 29.29 -17.41
CA ASP A 273 -10.62 28.73 -17.16
C ASP A 273 -10.59 27.27 -16.64
N GLY A 274 -9.40 26.67 -16.48
CA GLY A 274 -9.21 25.28 -16.05
C GLY A 274 -9.46 24.23 -17.13
N VAL A 275 -9.72 24.65 -18.38
CA VAL A 275 -10.01 23.73 -19.49
C VAL A 275 -8.72 23.24 -20.15
N SER A 276 -8.70 21.95 -20.50
CA SER A 276 -7.60 21.34 -21.25
C SER A 276 -7.56 21.82 -22.70
N GLY A 277 -6.42 22.34 -23.12
CA GLY A 277 -6.18 22.84 -24.47
C GLY A 277 -5.33 21.90 -25.34
N GLU A 278 -4.36 22.49 -26.04
CA GLU A 278 -3.43 21.79 -26.92
C GLU A 278 -2.45 20.87 -26.17
N LEU A 279 -1.83 19.93 -26.89
CA LEU A 279 -0.74 19.09 -26.39
C LEU A 279 0.45 19.93 -25.96
N ASN A 280 1.14 19.49 -24.92
CA ASN A 280 2.19 20.27 -24.25
C ASN A 280 3.61 19.69 -24.42
N GLY A 281 3.92 19.06 -25.55
CA GLY A 281 5.25 18.48 -25.77
C GLY A 281 5.54 17.29 -24.84
N VAL A 282 4.49 16.61 -24.37
CA VAL A 282 4.58 15.36 -23.57
C VAL A 282 4.07 14.22 -24.43
N GLY A 283 4.91 13.21 -24.65
CA GLY A 283 4.55 12.04 -25.46
C GLY A 283 5.03 10.75 -24.82
N VAL A 284 4.34 9.65 -25.09
CA VAL A 284 4.73 8.31 -24.66
C VAL A 284 5.37 7.57 -25.84
N SER A 285 6.65 7.29 -25.75
CA SER A 285 7.38 6.56 -26.80
C SER A 285 7.09 5.06 -26.80
N ARG A 286 6.77 4.49 -25.64
CA ARG A 286 6.34 3.10 -25.47
C ARG A 286 5.70 2.84 -24.12
N ILE A 287 4.98 1.73 -24.01
CA ILE A 287 4.60 1.11 -22.73
C ILE A 287 5.41 -0.17 -22.51
N GLU A 288 5.70 -0.48 -21.24
CA GLU A 288 6.50 -1.65 -20.88
C GLU A 288 5.66 -2.93 -20.92
N ASP A 289 6.23 -3.99 -21.49
CA ASP A 289 5.72 -5.36 -21.35
C ASP A 289 6.15 -5.91 -19.98
N LYS A 290 5.19 -6.19 -19.10
CA LYS A 290 5.44 -6.45 -17.68
C LYS A 290 5.07 -7.87 -17.30
N MET A 291 5.66 -8.36 -16.21
CA MET A 291 5.30 -9.62 -15.57
C MET A 291 3.84 -9.64 -15.09
N GLY A 292 3.33 -8.53 -14.60
CA GLY A 292 1.99 -8.35 -14.06
C GLY A 292 1.54 -6.89 -14.14
N CYS A 293 0.41 -6.56 -13.49
CA CYS A 293 -0.19 -5.23 -13.55
C CYS A 293 -0.49 -4.78 -14.99
N HIS A 294 -0.98 -5.70 -15.84
CA HIS A 294 -1.22 -5.43 -17.25
C HIS A 294 -2.35 -4.42 -17.48
N GLY A 295 -3.32 -4.35 -16.55
CA GLY A 295 -4.46 -3.42 -16.66
C GLY A 295 -4.11 -1.93 -16.44
N SER A 296 -2.87 -1.61 -16.05
CA SER A 296 -2.37 -0.23 -15.99
C SER A 296 -1.10 -0.08 -16.83
N PRO A 297 -0.94 1.02 -17.61
CA PRO A 297 0.23 1.22 -18.43
C PRO A 297 1.42 1.67 -17.58
N THR A 298 2.61 1.25 -17.96
CA THR A 298 3.88 1.76 -17.43
C THR A 298 4.64 2.36 -18.60
N CYS A 299 4.81 3.68 -18.60
CA CYS A 299 5.19 4.46 -19.75
C CYS A 299 6.66 4.87 -19.72
N GLN A 300 7.26 4.94 -20.89
CA GLN A 300 8.39 5.80 -21.17
C GLN A 300 7.86 7.12 -21.72
N ILE A 301 8.14 8.23 -21.03
CA ILE A 301 7.64 9.57 -21.38
C ILE A 301 8.80 10.41 -21.88
N GLU A 302 8.58 11.03 -23.03
CA GLU A 302 9.47 12.04 -23.60
C GLU A 302 8.87 13.43 -23.34
N PHE A 303 9.69 14.31 -22.80
CA PHE A 303 9.40 15.74 -22.64
C PHE A 303 10.20 16.49 -23.69
N GLU A 304 9.51 17.15 -24.62
CA GLU A 304 10.08 17.92 -25.72
C GLU A 304 9.72 19.41 -25.54
N GLU A 305 10.54 20.14 -24.80
CA GLU A 305 10.29 21.53 -24.41
C GLU A 305 8.90 21.74 -23.75
N ALA A 306 8.42 20.74 -23.02
CA ALA A 306 7.12 20.77 -22.39
C ALA A 306 7.05 21.91 -21.36
N GLN A 307 5.99 22.73 -21.44
CA GLN A 307 5.77 23.82 -20.48
C GLN A 307 5.47 23.27 -19.09
N GLY A 308 6.19 23.72 -18.09
CA GLY A 308 5.99 23.33 -16.69
C GLY A 308 6.18 24.48 -15.71
N TRP A 309 5.80 24.26 -14.47
CA TRP A 309 5.90 25.25 -13.39
C TRP A 309 6.63 24.64 -12.19
N LEU A 310 7.49 25.44 -11.57
CA LEU A 310 8.20 25.01 -10.36
C LEU A 310 7.23 24.75 -9.20
N ILE A 311 7.39 23.61 -8.55
CA ILE A 311 6.70 23.28 -7.30
C ILE A 311 7.70 23.46 -6.14
N GLY A 312 7.38 24.34 -5.21
CA GLY A 312 8.20 24.65 -4.05
C GLY A 312 9.43 25.48 -4.41
N THR A 313 10.60 25.10 -3.91
CA THR A 313 11.84 25.88 -4.01
C THR A 313 12.85 25.20 -4.92
N GLU A 314 13.58 25.97 -5.71
CA GLU A 314 14.69 25.49 -6.55
C GLU A 314 15.70 24.66 -5.74
N ASN A 315 16.20 23.60 -6.36
CA ASN A 315 17.21 22.71 -5.79
C ASN A 315 16.75 21.96 -4.51
N ARG A 316 15.42 21.96 -4.23
CA ARG A 316 14.77 21.24 -3.15
C ARG A 316 13.75 20.21 -3.65
N GLY A 317 13.71 19.96 -4.95
CA GLY A 317 12.68 19.14 -5.57
C GLY A 317 12.57 17.73 -5.02
N LEU A 318 13.68 17.09 -4.66
CA LEU A 318 13.63 15.77 -4.03
C LEU A 318 12.96 15.81 -2.64
N ASN A 319 13.19 16.87 -1.86
CA ASN A 319 12.52 17.04 -0.56
C ASN A 319 11.00 17.19 -0.74
N HIS A 320 10.56 18.00 -1.71
CA HIS A 320 9.13 18.19 -2.00
C HIS A 320 8.49 16.93 -2.57
N MET A 321 9.21 16.18 -3.41
CA MET A 321 8.77 14.91 -3.97
C MET A 321 8.58 13.82 -2.90
N PHE A 322 9.23 13.93 -1.74
CA PHE A 322 8.99 12.96 -0.65
C PHE A 322 7.56 12.98 -0.13
N THR A 323 6.80 14.06 -0.30
CA THR A 323 5.34 14.08 -0.02
C THR A 323 4.61 13.08 -0.89
N PHE A 324 4.90 13.05 -2.19
CA PHE A 324 4.37 12.04 -3.11
C PHE A 324 4.85 10.63 -2.74
N ILE A 325 6.17 10.47 -2.58
CA ILE A 325 6.81 9.18 -2.30
C ILE A 325 6.24 8.53 -1.03
N ASN A 326 6.03 9.29 0.05
CA ASN A 326 5.49 8.75 1.30
C ASN A 326 4.03 8.31 1.14
N THR A 327 3.22 9.07 0.39
CA THR A 327 1.86 8.66 0.03
C THR A 327 1.87 7.34 -0.76
N SER A 328 2.74 7.22 -1.76
CA SER A 328 2.88 6.02 -2.60
C SER A 328 3.43 4.82 -1.82
N ARG A 329 4.35 5.04 -0.87
CA ARG A 329 4.87 3.97 0.00
C ARG A 329 3.78 3.34 0.86
N LEU A 330 2.88 4.16 1.41
CA LEU A 330 1.72 3.65 2.14
C LEU A 330 0.77 2.89 1.21
N GLY A 331 0.48 3.42 0.03
CA GLY A 331 -0.30 2.71 -1.01
C GLY A 331 0.33 1.36 -1.41
N THR A 332 1.66 1.30 -1.51
CA THR A 332 2.37 0.04 -1.81
C THR A 332 2.28 -0.96 -0.64
N ALA A 333 2.27 -0.50 0.60
CA ALA A 333 2.01 -1.38 1.75
C ALA A 333 0.58 -1.93 1.72
N VAL A 334 -0.41 -1.13 1.30
CA VAL A 334 -1.79 -1.57 1.03
C VAL A 334 -1.82 -2.66 -0.03
N GLN A 335 -1.02 -2.57 -1.10
CA GLN A 335 -0.92 -3.63 -2.11
C GLN A 335 -0.51 -4.98 -1.52
N GLY A 336 0.45 -4.98 -0.61
CA GLY A 336 0.88 -6.20 0.08
C GLY A 336 -0.23 -6.84 0.91
N VAL A 337 -0.99 -6.03 1.66
CA VAL A 337 -2.14 -6.49 2.45
C VAL A 337 -3.28 -6.99 1.56
N ALA A 338 -3.61 -6.24 0.52
CA ALA A 338 -4.66 -6.57 -0.44
C ALA A 338 -4.37 -7.90 -1.19
N ALA A 339 -3.11 -8.11 -1.57
CA ALA A 339 -2.68 -9.37 -2.19
C ALA A 339 -2.81 -10.55 -1.22
N ALA A 340 -2.45 -10.36 0.07
CA ALA A 340 -2.63 -11.39 1.09
C ALA A 340 -4.10 -11.72 1.34
N GLU A 341 -4.97 -10.70 1.39
CA GLU A 341 -6.42 -10.86 1.53
C GLU A 341 -7.01 -11.64 0.35
N LEU A 342 -6.70 -11.23 -0.88
CA LEU A 342 -7.21 -11.89 -2.08
C LEU A 342 -6.71 -13.34 -2.20
N ALA A 343 -5.43 -13.57 -1.91
CA ALA A 343 -4.85 -14.91 -1.86
C ALA A 343 -5.53 -15.79 -0.82
N PHE A 344 -5.80 -15.25 0.38
CA PHE A 344 -6.51 -15.96 1.44
C PHE A 344 -7.93 -16.35 1.03
N GLN A 345 -8.73 -15.42 0.49
CA GLN A 345 -10.09 -15.69 0.07
C GLN A 345 -10.14 -16.78 -1.01
N ASN A 346 -9.31 -16.66 -2.04
CA ASN A 346 -9.21 -17.65 -3.11
C ASN A 346 -8.81 -19.03 -2.56
N SER A 347 -7.77 -19.07 -1.71
CA SER A 347 -7.27 -20.31 -1.09
C SER A 347 -8.30 -20.97 -0.19
N LEU A 348 -8.97 -20.21 0.68
CA LEU A 348 -9.99 -20.71 1.60
C LEU A 348 -11.12 -21.42 0.87
N TRP A 349 -11.53 -20.86 -0.23
CA TRP A 349 -12.54 -21.43 -1.11
C TRP A 349 -12.10 -22.75 -1.68
N TYR A 350 -11.00 -22.72 -2.39
CA TYR A 350 -10.46 -23.90 -3.06
C TYR A 350 -10.24 -25.05 -2.08
N THR A 351 -9.72 -24.77 -0.89
CA THR A 351 -9.42 -25.80 0.13
C THR A 351 -10.64 -26.47 0.72
N LYS A 352 -11.80 -25.81 0.73
CA LYS A 352 -13.07 -26.39 1.18
C LYS A 352 -13.70 -27.31 0.14
N GLU A 353 -13.44 -27.08 -1.14
CA GLU A 353 -14.01 -27.86 -2.24
C GLU A 353 -13.06 -28.94 -2.76
N ARG A 354 -11.76 -28.63 -2.88
CA ARG A 354 -10.75 -29.57 -3.38
C ARG A 354 -10.55 -30.72 -2.41
N ARG A 355 -10.68 -31.94 -2.92
CA ARG A 355 -10.51 -33.17 -2.16
C ARG A 355 -9.22 -33.87 -2.58
N SER A 356 -8.45 -34.36 -1.61
CA SER A 356 -7.26 -35.17 -1.84
C SER A 356 -6.86 -35.88 -0.56
N MET A 357 -6.61 -37.16 -0.63
CA MET A 357 -6.20 -38.01 0.50
C MET A 357 -7.21 -38.04 1.65
N ARG A 358 -6.88 -38.72 2.73
CA ARG A 358 -7.60 -38.69 4.01
C ARG A 358 -6.80 -37.92 5.04
N ALA A 359 -7.48 -37.20 5.91
CA ALA A 359 -6.83 -36.55 7.03
C ALA A 359 -6.22 -37.58 7.98
N LEU A 360 -4.97 -37.35 8.43
CA LEU A 360 -4.30 -38.26 9.38
C LEU A 360 -5.04 -38.41 10.71
N SER A 361 -5.87 -37.43 11.08
CA SER A 361 -6.74 -37.45 12.26
C SER A 361 -8.04 -38.23 12.05
N GLY A 362 -8.14 -39.04 11.00
CA GLY A 362 -9.33 -39.83 10.61
C GLY A 362 -10.18 -39.13 9.55
N THR A 363 -11.01 -39.93 8.88
CA THR A 363 -11.92 -39.49 7.81
C THR A 363 -12.82 -38.34 8.28
N LYS A 364 -12.88 -37.26 7.52
CA LYS A 364 -13.71 -36.08 7.80
C LYS A 364 -14.97 -36.01 6.96
N ASP A 365 -14.93 -36.63 5.80
CA ASP A 365 -16.06 -36.69 4.88
C ASP A 365 -16.21 -38.14 4.36
N PRO A 366 -16.98 -38.98 5.06
CA PRO A 366 -17.12 -40.40 4.73
C PRO A 366 -17.88 -40.65 3.41
N ASP A 367 -18.71 -39.69 2.98
CA ASP A 367 -19.53 -39.84 1.76
C ASP A 367 -18.69 -39.69 0.47
N HIS A 368 -17.43 -39.30 0.58
CA HIS A 368 -16.54 -39.13 -0.55
C HIS A 368 -15.24 -39.94 -0.39
N VAL A 369 -14.59 -40.23 -1.52
CA VAL A 369 -13.34 -41.02 -1.57
C VAL A 369 -12.16 -40.30 -0.85
N ALA A 370 -12.19 -38.99 -0.76
CA ALA A 370 -11.16 -38.17 -0.15
C ALA A 370 -11.75 -37.00 0.67
N ASP A 371 -11.00 -36.51 1.65
CA ASP A 371 -11.39 -35.36 2.46
C ASP A 371 -11.08 -34.03 1.74
N PRO A 372 -11.79 -32.92 2.06
CA PRO A 372 -11.37 -31.57 1.68
C PRO A 372 -9.96 -31.28 2.18
N ILE A 373 -9.13 -30.64 1.34
CA ILE A 373 -7.71 -30.42 1.67
C ILE A 373 -7.49 -29.47 2.85
N ILE A 374 -8.49 -28.69 3.25
CA ILE A 374 -8.44 -27.84 4.45
C ILE A 374 -8.18 -28.63 5.75
N TRP A 375 -8.38 -29.94 5.75
CA TRP A 375 -8.13 -30.79 6.90
C TRP A 375 -6.66 -31.20 7.06
N HIS A 376 -5.82 -30.88 6.09
CA HIS A 376 -4.38 -31.16 6.18
C HIS A 376 -3.62 -30.02 6.90
N PRO A 377 -2.77 -30.34 7.90
CA PRO A 377 -2.03 -29.32 8.66
C PRO A 377 -1.18 -28.39 7.81
N SER A 378 -0.53 -28.90 6.77
CA SER A 378 0.27 -28.09 5.84
C SER A 378 -0.58 -27.05 5.10
N VAL A 379 -1.78 -27.42 4.65
CA VAL A 379 -2.73 -26.50 4.00
C VAL A 379 -3.21 -25.44 4.99
N ARG A 380 -3.55 -25.84 6.22
CA ARG A 380 -3.92 -24.87 7.27
C ARG A 380 -2.80 -23.89 7.61
N THR A 381 -1.54 -24.35 7.60
CA THR A 381 -0.40 -23.45 7.79
C THR A 381 -0.36 -22.36 6.72
N MET A 382 -0.57 -22.72 5.44
CA MET A 382 -0.63 -21.75 4.34
C MET A 382 -1.80 -20.77 4.51
N LEU A 383 -3.01 -21.26 4.79
CA LEU A 383 -4.19 -20.42 5.02
C LEU A 383 -4.04 -19.47 6.21
N LEU A 384 -3.51 -19.97 7.34
CA LEU A 384 -3.31 -19.14 8.53
C LEU A 384 -2.21 -18.10 8.33
N THR A 385 -1.17 -18.42 7.53
CA THR A 385 -0.14 -17.44 7.17
C THR A 385 -0.75 -16.30 6.35
N GLN A 386 -1.54 -16.62 5.31
CA GLN A 386 -2.24 -15.62 4.49
C GLN A 386 -3.18 -14.75 5.35
N LYS A 387 -4.02 -15.39 6.17
CA LYS A 387 -4.96 -14.70 7.08
C LYS A 387 -4.22 -13.80 8.08
N ALA A 388 -3.17 -14.28 8.70
CA ALA A 388 -2.40 -13.54 9.68
C ALA A 388 -1.73 -12.30 9.08
N ILE A 389 -1.23 -12.39 7.85
CA ILE A 389 -0.62 -11.27 7.13
C ILE A 389 -1.70 -10.26 6.72
N ALA A 390 -2.81 -10.70 6.15
CA ALA A 390 -3.89 -9.82 5.70
C ALA A 390 -4.49 -9.00 6.87
N GLU A 391 -4.97 -9.68 7.90
CA GLU A 391 -5.64 -9.03 9.02
C GLU A 391 -4.68 -8.24 9.92
N GLY A 392 -3.49 -8.77 10.20
CA GLY A 392 -2.48 -8.08 10.98
C GLY A 392 -1.87 -6.89 10.23
N GLY A 393 -1.63 -7.04 8.93
CA GLY A 393 -1.18 -5.95 8.05
C GLY A 393 -2.20 -4.82 7.96
N ARG A 394 -3.48 -5.14 7.85
CA ARG A 394 -4.60 -4.16 7.93
C ARG A 394 -4.53 -3.36 9.23
N SER A 395 -4.35 -4.02 10.36
CA SER A 395 -4.23 -3.35 11.66
C SER A 395 -3.01 -2.41 11.72
N MET A 396 -1.87 -2.82 11.13
CA MET A 396 -0.68 -1.96 11.03
C MET A 396 -0.95 -0.71 10.19
N LEU A 397 -1.66 -0.84 9.06
CA LEU A 397 -2.04 0.28 8.19
C LEU A 397 -2.99 1.24 8.92
N TYR A 398 -3.98 0.72 9.65
CA TYR A 398 -4.96 1.54 10.36
C TYR A 398 -4.32 2.36 11.50
N GLU A 399 -3.31 1.84 12.19
CA GLU A 399 -2.54 2.65 13.15
C GLU A 399 -1.83 3.82 12.45
N CYS A 400 -1.20 3.56 11.31
CA CYS A 400 -0.46 4.60 10.60
C CYS A 400 -1.37 5.70 10.04
N VAL A 401 -2.52 5.34 9.48
CA VAL A 401 -3.41 6.36 8.93
C VAL A 401 -4.12 7.15 10.04
N LYS A 402 -4.34 6.55 11.21
CA LYS A 402 -4.80 7.24 12.41
C LYS A 402 -3.81 8.33 12.86
N LEU A 403 -2.51 8.03 12.79
CA LEU A 403 -1.46 9.03 13.03
C LEU A 403 -1.47 10.13 11.96
N ALA A 404 -1.70 9.78 10.69
CA ALA A 404 -1.77 10.76 9.61
C ALA A 404 -2.96 11.72 9.78
N ASP A 405 -4.13 11.24 10.16
CA ASP A 405 -5.29 12.11 10.49
C ASP A 405 -4.94 13.07 11.64
N THR A 406 -4.28 12.57 12.70
CA THR A 406 -3.82 13.41 13.82
C THR A 406 -2.84 14.49 13.34
N MET A 407 -1.87 14.14 12.50
CA MET A 407 -0.88 15.07 11.96
C MET A 407 -1.56 16.19 11.15
N THR A 408 -2.50 15.82 10.28
CA THR A 408 -3.24 16.78 9.45
C THR A 408 -3.98 17.82 10.31
N VAL A 409 -4.69 17.37 11.35
CA VAL A 409 -5.41 18.27 12.25
C VAL A 409 -4.46 19.16 13.06
N MET A 410 -3.32 18.63 13.53
CA MET A 410 -2.30 19.43 14.20
C MET A 410 -1.73 20.53 13.30
N GLN A 411 -1.45 20.21 12.03
CA GLN A 411 -1.02 21.19 11.03
C GLN A 411 -2.07 22.28 10.81
N GLN A 412 -3.34 21.92 10.68
CA GLN A 412 -4.45 22.87 10.53
C GLN A 412 -4.60 23.79 11.74
N LYS A 413 -4.32 23.31 12.94
CA LYS A 413 -4.33 24.08 14.20
C LYS A 413 -3.05 24.89 14.45
N GLY A 414 -2.04 24.77 13.60
CA GLY A 414 -0.73 25.44 13.75
C GLY A 414 0.16 24.82 14.83
N ASP A 415 -0.15 23.60 15.30
CA ASP A 415 0.74 22.83 16.19
C ASP A 415 1.83 22.11 15.38
N GLU A 416 2.77 22.89 14.87
CA GLU A 416 3.89 22.35 14.08
C GLU A 416 4.77 21.37 14.88
N LYS A 417 4.92 21.60 16.19
CA LYS A 417 5.74 20.72 17.04
C LYS A 417 5.09 19.37 17.23
N GLY A 418 3.79 19.34 17.50
CA GLY A 418 3.02 18.10 17.59
C GLY A 418 2.98 17.35 16.26
N ALA A 419 2.72 18.05 15.16
CA ALA A 419 2.73 17.50 13.81
C ALA A 419 4.10 16.89 13.45
N HIS A 420 5.20 17.56 13.77
CA HIS A 420 6.56 17.06 13.54
C HIS A 420 6.85 15.78 14.34
N ALA A 421 6.40 15.68 15.59
CA ALA A 421 6.58 14.47 16.40
C ALA A 421 5.82 13.27 15.80
N ILE A 422 4.63 13.49 15.25
CA ILE A 422 3.86 12.45 14.53
C ILE A 422 4.55 12.07 13.22
N ASP A 423 5.07 13.05 12.46
CA ASP A 423 5.82 12.80 11.22
C ASP A 423 7.08 11.95 11.47
N GLU A 424 7.84 12.22 12.55
CA GLU A 424 8.98 11.37 12.96
C GLU A 424 8.53 9.91 13.21
N ARG A 425 7.38 9.72 13.88
CA ARG A 425 6.82 8.39 14.15
C ARG A 425 6.35 7.70 12.88
N LEU A 426 5.64 8.38 12.00
CA LEU A 426 5.24 7.86 10.68
C LEU A 426 6.47 7.53 9.84
N GLY A 427 7.47 8.40 9.84
CA GLY A 427 8.75 8.18 9.17
C GLY A 427 9.49 6.92 9.63
N PHE A 428 9.37 6.55 10.90
CA PHE A 428 9.91 5.29 11.43
C PHE A 428 9.09 4.07 11.00
N LEU A 429 7.75 4.16 11.00
CA LEU A 429 6.86 3.04 10.69
C LEU A 429 6.77 2.76 9.18
N THR A 430 6.81 3.77 8.33
CA THR A 430 6.63 3.64 6.88
C THR A 430 7.58 2.63 6.22
N PRO A 431 8.90 2.61 6.48
CA PRO A 431 9.80 1.60 5.93
C PRO A 431 9.44 0.17 6.39
N ILE A 432 8.99 0.00 7.65
CA ILE A 432 8.54 -1.30 8.17
C ILE A 432 7.30 -1.75 7.42
N LEU A 433 6.29 -0.88 7.30
CA LEU A 433 5.06 -1.19 6.57
C LEU A 433 5.35 -1.57 5.12
N LYS A 434 6.02 -0.66 4.38
CA LYS A 434 6.29 -0.91 2.97
C LYS A 434 7.20 -2.12 2.75
N GLY A 435 8.31 -2.21 3.47
CA GLY A 435 9.27 -3.28 3.27
C GLY A 435 8.73 -4.65 3.71
N PHE A 436 8.19 -4.74 4.93
CA PHE A 436 7.71 -6.02 5.46
C PHE A 436 6.39 -6.47 4.81
N LEU A 437 5.38 -5.59 4.69
CA LEU A 437 4.07 -6.01 4.18
C LEU A 437 4.11 -6.39 2.69
N THR A 438 5.01 -5.80 1.90
CA THR A 438 5.17 -6.22 0.50
C THR A 438 5.85 -7.58 0.37
N GLU A 439 6.85 -7.89 1.19
CA GLU A 439 7.48 -9.21 1.23
C GLU A 439 6.50 -10.26 1.76
N ALA A 440 5.77 -9.95 2.83
CA ALA A 440 4.76 -10.83 3.41
C ALA A 440 3.57 -11.07 2.46
N GLY A 441 3.11 -10.03 1.75
CA GLY A 441 2.06 -10.13 0.73
C GLY A 441 2.48 -10.99 -0.45
N LYS A 442 3.74 -10.89 -0.88
CA LYS A 442 4.33 -11.76 -1.90
C LYS A 442 4.36 -13.23 -1.43
N GLU A 443 4.78 -13.48 -0.18
CA GLU A 443 4.72 -14.83 0.41
C GLU A 443 3.29 -15.36 0.42
N ALA A 444 2.32 -14.55 0.84
CA ALA A 444 0.92 -14.94 0.88
C ALA A 444 0.37 -15.31 -0.52
N ALA A 445 0.76 -14.56 -1.55
CA ALA A 445 0.37 -14.84 -2.94
C ALA A 445 1.03 -16.11 -3.48
N ASP A 446 2.30 -16.36 -3.17
CA ASP A 446 3.01 -17.59 -3.51
C ASP A 446 2.36 -18.83 -2.87
N LEU A 447 2.02 -18.72 -1.58
CA LEU A 447 1.26 -19.76 -0.87
C LEU A 447 -0.13 -19.98 -1.50
N GLY A 448 -0.73 -18.96 -2.10
CA GLY A 448 -1.97 -19.08 -2.88
C GLY A 448 -1.80 -20.03 -4.07
N ILE A 449 -0.74 -19.87 -4.85
CA ILE A 449 -0.39 -20.79 -5.94
C ILE A 449 -0.17 -22.19 -5.40
N GLN A 450 0.59 -22.32 -4.32
CA GLN A 450 0.90 -23.62 -3.71
C GLN A 450 -0.37 -24.36 -3.23
N VAL A 451 -1.33 -23.66 -2.63
CA VAL A 451 -2.62 -24.22 -2.19
C VAL A 451 -3.40 -24.82 -3.35
N TYR A 452 -3.38 -24.17 -4.51
CA TYR A 452 -4.05 -24.65 -5.71
C TYR A 452 -3.30 -25.79 -6.41
N GLY A 453 -2.02 -26.04 -6.07
CA GLY A 453 -1.18 -27.01 -6.78
C GLY A 453 -1.06 -26.65 -8.26
N GLY A 454 -1.09 -27.66 -9.16
CA GLY A 454 -1.02 -27.42 -10.60
C GLY A 454 -2.06 -26.43 -11.15
N HIS A 455 -3.25 -26.37 -10.55
CA HIS A 455 -4.26 -25.38 -10.93
C HIS A 455 -3.83 -23.93 -10.63
N GLY A 456 -3.00 -23.71 -9.61
CA GLY A 456 -2.49 -22.39 -9.26
C GLY A 456 -1.54 -21.80 -10.30
N TYR A 457 -0.94 -22.64 -11.14
CA TYR A 457 -0.05 -22.25 -12.21
C TYR A 457 -0.79 -21.90 -13.53
N ILE A 458 -2.08 -22.20 -13.60
CA ILE A 458 -2.92 -21.99 -14.78
C ILE A 458 -3.66 -20.65 -14.65
N LYS A 459 -3.55 -19.79 -15.66
CA LYS A 459 -4.12 -18.43 -15.69
C LYS A 459 -5.61 -18.37 -15.37
N ASP A 460 -6.39 -19.39 -15.76
CA ASP A 460 -7.85 -19.42 -15.54
C ASP A 460 -8.24 -19.41 -14.06
N ASN A 461 -7.32 -19.73 -13.14
CA ASN A 461 -7.58 -19.82 -11.70
C ASN A 461 -7.16 -18.57 -10.90
N LYS A 462 -6.65 -17.52 -11.52
CA LYS A 462 -6.26 -16.23 -10.93
C LYS A 462 -5.14 -16.26 -9.88
N ALA A 463 -4.77 -17.42 -9.33
CA ALA A 463 -3.81 -17.48 -8.23
C ALA A 463 -2.43 -16.93 -8.64
N GLU A 464 -1.98 -17.25 -9.86
CA GLU A 464 -0.72 -16.78 -10.41
C GLU A 464 -0.73 -15.27 -10.68
N GLN A 465 -1.88 -14.68 -11.07
CA GLN A 465 -2.01 -13.24 -11.30
C GLN A 465 -1.74 -12.45 -10.01
N VAL A 466 -2.28 -12.88 -8.87
CA VAL A 466 -2.05 -12.20 -7.57
C VAL A 466 -0.54 -12.13 -7.28
N TYR A 467 0.19 -13.20 -7.55
CA TYR A 467 1.64 -13.24 -7.36
C TYR A 467 2.38 -12.31 -8.34
N ARG A 468 2.01 -12.32 -9.64
CA ARG A 468 2.62 -11.45 -10.65
C ARG A 468 2.40 -9.98 -10.33
N ASP A 469 1.19 -9.63 -9.91
CA ASP A 469 0.82 -8.24 -9.61
C ASP A 469 1.50 -7.72 -8.33
N VAL A 470 1.62 -8.54 -7.28
CA VAL A 470 2.24 -8.09 -6.03
C VAL A 470 3.77 -8.10 -6.10
N ARG A 471 4.38 -8.84 -7.05
CA ARG A 471 5.84 -8.96 -7.10
C ARG A 471 6.55 -7.61 -7.24
N ILE A 472 5.96 -6.68 -7.99
CA ILE A 472 6.51 -5.35 -8.20
C ILE A 472 6.55 -4.52 -6.90
N ALA A 473 5.66 -4.79 -5.94
CA ALA A 473 5.55 -4.01 -4.71
C ALA A 473 6.85 -4.01 -3.87
N ALA A 474 7.66 -5.07 -3.95
CA ALA A 474 8.96 -5.13 -3.28
C ALA A 474 10.08 -4.38 -4.04
N LEU A 475 9.81 -3.87 -5.24
CA LEU A 475 10.78 -3.19 -6.12
C LEU A 475 10.55 -1.69 -6.20
N TRP A 476 9.34 -1.27 -6.60
CA TRP A 476 9.03 0.14 -6.79
C TRP A 476 8.88 0.89 -5.45
N GLU A 477 8.85 2.24 -5.49
CA GLU A 477 8.77 3.12 -4.30
C GLU A 477 9.92 2.89 -3.30
N GLY A 478 11.05 2.43 -3.81
CA GLY A 478 12.21 1.96 -3.05
C GLY A 478 12.14 0.46 -2.77
N THR A 479 13.19 -0.25 -3.22
CA THR A 479 13.30 -1.70 -2.99
C THR A 479 13.27 -2.04 -1.49
N THR A 480 13.04 -3.31 -1.16
CA THR A 480 13.13 -3.78 0.24
C THR A 480 14.43 -3.37 0.92
N GLN A 481 15.56 -3.42 0.19
CA GLN A 481 16.87 -2.99 0.68
C GLN A 481 16.92 -1.47 0.96
N ILE A 482 16.32 -0.66 0.08
CA ILE A 482 16.24 0.80 0.28
C ILE A 482 15.37 1.13 1.50
N GLN A 483 14.25 0.44 1.71
CA GLN A 483 13.42 0.60 2.91
C GLN A 483 14.20 0.18 4.18
N ALA A 484 14.94 -0.91 4.10
CA ALA A 484 15.75 -1.40 5.21
C ALA A 484 16.89 -0.43 5.59
N LEU A 485 17.58 0.13 4.60
CA LEU A 485 18.59 1.17 4.81
C LEU A 485 17.97 2.48 5.30
N ASP A 486 16.80 2.85 4.82
CA ASP A 486 16.07 4.03 5.31
C ASP A 486 15.71 3.86 6.80
N LEU A 487 15.17 2.68 7.18
CA LEU A 487 14.85 2.37 8.57
C LEU A 487 16.10 2.41 9.46
N LEU A 488 17.06 1.54 9.18
CA LEU A 488 18.21 1.35 10.08
C LEU A 488 19.18 2.53 10.02
N GLY A 489 19.53 2.97 8.82
CA GLY A 489 20.52 4.04 8.63
C GLY A 489 19.98 5.43 8.98
N ARG A 490 18.88 5.86 8.30
CA ARG A 490 18.38 7.22 8.44
C ARG A 490 17.47 7.40 9.66
N LYS A 491 16.47 6.52 9.83
CA LYS A 491 15.45 6.70 10.86
C LYS A 491 15.92 6.28 12.26
N ILE A 492 16.92 5.41 12.35
CA ILE A 492 17.45 4.93 13.64
C ILE A 492 18.82 5.50 13.93
N MET A 493 19.84 5.19 13.10
CA MET A 493 21.23 5.57 13.41
C MET A 493 21.45 7.09 13.37
N LEU A 494 21.00 7.79 12.31
CA LEU A 494 21.13 9.25 12.22
C LEU A 494 20.31 9.99 13.29
N GLN A 495 19.20 9.40 13.77
CA GLN A 495 18.35 9.93 14.85
C GLN A 495 18.81 9.47 16.25
N LYS A 496 20.04 8.98 16.37
CA LYS A 496 20.68 8.59 17.64
C LYS A 496 19.82 7.61 18.45
N LEU A 497 19.20 6.64 17.77
CA LEU A 497 18.37 5.55 18.33
C LEU A 497 17.07 6.02 19.03
N LYS A 498 16.72 7.31 18.96
CA LYS A 498 15.51 7.85 19.62
C LYS A 498 14.23 7.15 19.14
N PRO A 499 13.93 7.02 17.82
CA PRO A 499 12.67 6.46 17.34
C PRO A 499 12.45 5.00 17.74
N ILE A 500 13.49 4.15 17.67
CA ILE A 500 13.36 2.75 18.09
C ILE A 500 13.11 2.62 19.60
N ASN A 501 13.76 3.45 20.42
CA ASN A 501 13.55 3.44 21.86
C ASN A 501 12.13 3.88 22.25
N GLU A 502 11.59 4.88 21.56
CA GLU A 502 10.20 5.33 21.74
C GLU A 502 9.21 4.26 21.30
N HIS A 503 9.45 3.63 20.17
CA HIS A 503 8.61 2.53 19.67
C HIS A 503 8.61 1.34 20.63
N CYS A 504 9.78 0.88 21.08
CA CYS A 504 9.91 -0.21 22.04
C CYS A 504 9.22 0.13 23.37
N ARG A 505 9.30 1.38 23.84
CA ARG A 505 8.58 1.83 25.04
C ARG A 505 7.06 1.68 24.88
N GLY A 506 6.53 2.02 23.69
CA GLY A 506 5.11 1.80 23.35
C GLY A 506 4.73 0.32 23.40
N LEU A 507 5.57 -0.57 22.86
CA LEU A 507 5.34 -2.01 22.89
C LEU A 507 5.41 -2.57 24.33
N TYR A 508 6.36 -2.12 25.16
CA TYR A 508 6.41 -2.50 26.58
C TYR A 508 5.14 -2.06 27.32
N SER A 509 4.69 -0.83 27.09
CA SER A 509 3.45 -0.32 27.68
C SER A 509 2.22 -1.15 27.27
N GLN A 510 2.18 -1.60 26.03
CA GLN A 510 1.13 -2.49 25.52
C GLN A 510 1.15 -3.87 26.20
N CYS A 511 2.32 -4.44 26.45
CA CYS A 511 2.44 -5.76 27.09
C CYS A 511 2.10 -5.75 28.59
N THR A 512 2.50 -4.68 29.29
CA THR A 512 2.48 -4.59 30.77
C THR A 512 1.14 -4.99 31.41
N PRO A 513 -0.04 -4.52 30.95
CA PRO A 513 -1.33 -4.88 31.55
C PRO A 513 -1.66 -6.38 31.49
N HIS A 514 -1.02 -7.12 30.58
CA HIS A 514 -1.36 -8.50 30.26
C HIS A 514 -0.35 -9.51 30.82
N LEU A 515 0.79 -9.07 31.39
CA LEU A 515 1.84 -9.94 31.92
C LEU A 515 1.37 -10.81 33.11
N LEU A 516 0.35 -10.37 33.82
CA LEU A 516 -0.27 -11.08 34.94
C LEU A 516 -1.71 -11.48 34.67
N SER A 517 -2.14 -11.48 33.42
CA SER A 517 -3.50 -11.86 33.01
C SER A 517 -3.85 -13.27 33.50
N SER A 518 -5.09 -13.45 33.95
CA SER A 518 -5.65 -14.77 34.28
C SER A 518 -5.81 -15.65 33.01
N ASN A 519 -6.02 -15.02 31.84
CA ASN A 519 -5.99 -15.71 30.56
C ASN A 519 -4.54 -16.14 30.22
N SER A 520 -4.30 -17.44 30.25
CA SER A 520 -2.95 -18.01 30.07
C SER A 520 -2.37 -17.76 28.67
N GLY A 521 -3.21 -17.77 27.62
CA GLY A 521 -2.80 -17.48 26.24
C GLY A 521 -2.32 -16.05 26.12
N LEU A 522 -3.18 -15.10 26.52
CA LEU A 522 -2.85 -13.68 26.48
C LEU A 522 -1.60 -13.34 27.31
N ARG A 523 -1.46 -13.93 28.51
CA ARG A 523 -0.25 -13.77 29.32
C ARG A 523 1.00 -14.26 28.59
N LYS A 524 0.95 -15.43 28.00
CA LYS A 524 2.06 -16.02 27.23
C LYS A 524 2.47 -15.14 26.05
N HIS A 525 1.51 -14.63 25.29
CA HIS A 525 1.76 -13.77 24.14
C HIS A 525 2.33 -12.41 24.53
N ALA A 526 1.82 -11.80 25.62
CA ALA A 526 2.38 -10.57 26.16
C ALA A 526 3.84 -10.71 26.59
N TRP A 527 4.20 -11.81 27.28
CA TRP A 527 5.59 -12.11 27.62
C TRP A 527 6.45 -12.37 26.37
N SER A 528 5.93 -13.11 25.39
CA SER A 528 6.64 -13.36 24.15
C SER A 528 6.95 -12.06 23.39
N LEU A 529 5.96 -11.18 23.23
CA LEU A 529 6.14 -9.89 22.58
C LEU A 529 7.14 -9.00 23.33
N LEU A 530 7.06 -8.95 24.66
CA LEU A 530 7.98 -8.18 25.49
C LEU A 530 9.44 -8.64 25.27
N MET A 531 9.67 -9.95 25.28
CA MET A 531 11.01 -10.50 25.07
C MET A 531 11.57 -10.22 23.67
N HIS A 532 10.74 -10.35 22.62
CA HIS A 532 11.16 -10.04 21.26
C HIS A 532 11.41 -8.54 21.05
N THR A 533 10.64 -7.69 21.73
CA THR A 533 10.86 -6.23 21.75
C THR A 533 12.21 -5.88 22.39
N ALA A 534 12.52 -6.49 23.55
CA ALA A 534 13.80 -6.30 24.22
C ALA A 534 14.98 -6.81 23.34
N GLU A 535 14.78 -7.94 22.66
CA GLU A 535 15.77 -8.48 21.74
C GLU A 535 15.99 -7.56 20.54
N TRP A 536 14.93 -6.99 19.93
CA TRP A 536 15.05 -6.02 18.84
C TRP A 536 15.85 -4.79 19.27
N GLN A 537 15.53 -4.24 20.44
CA GLN A 537 16.25 -3.10 21.01
C GLN A 537 17.73 -3.44 21.26
N MET A 538 18.03 -4.60 21.84
CA MET A 538 19.41 -5.07 22.09
C MET A 538 20.18 -5.24 20.76
N LEU A 539 19.57 -5.83 19.74
CA LEU A 539 20.19 -5.98 18.41
C LEU A 539 20.52 -4.63 17.81
N THR A 540 19.64 -3.63 17.99
CA THR A 540 19.88 -2.25 17.52
C THR A 540 21.14 -1.65 18.17
N TYR A 541 21.27 -1.73 19.49
CA TYR A 541 22.46 -1.25 20.20
C TYR A 541 23.73 -1.98 19.73
N ARG A 542 23.62 -3.28 19.48
CA ARG A 542 24.75 -4.08 19.03
C ARG A 542 25.20 -3.71 17.61
N ILE A 543 24.26 -3.44 16.69
CA ILE A 543 24.57 -2.94 15.36
C ILE A 543 25.21 -1.56 15.46
N ALA A 544 24.66 -0.65 16.28
CA ALA A 544 25.22 0.68 16.47
C ALA A 544 26.67 0.68 16.96
N ALA A 545 26.98 -0.18 17.93
CA ALA A 545 28.34 -0.35 18.45
C ALA A 545 29.32 -0.87 17.38
N ARG A 546 28.90 -1.84 16.56
CA ARG A 546 29.73 -2.39 15.49
C ARG A 546 29.88 -1.44 14.32
N ALA A 547 28.83 -0.70 13.98
CA ALA A 547 28.84 0.31 12.92
C ALA A 547 29.79 1.49 13.22
N ALA A 548 30.14 1.73 14.47
CA ALA A 548 31.13 2.75 14.85
C ALA A 548 32.53 2.40 14.32
N THR A 549 32.88 1.13 14.15
CA THR A 549 34.15 0.67 13.62
C THR A 549 34.09 0.26 12.15
N ASN A 550 32.95 -0.28 11.71
CA ASN A 550 32.73 -0.67 10.31
C ASN A 550 31.28 -0.38 9.90
N ARG A 551 31.09 0.61 9.03
CA ARG A 551 29.77 1.03 8.56
C ARG A 551 29.01 -0.01 7.74
N GLU A 552 29.71 -1.00 7.16
CA GLU A 552 29.07 -2.09 6.42
C GLU A 552 28.13 -2.94 7.29
N TRP A 553 28.26 -2.88 8.61
CA TRP A 553 27.28 -3.49 9.51
C TRP A 553 25.86 -2.94 9.32
N ILE A 554 25.70 -1.70 8.88
CA ILE A 554 24.37 -1.13 8.62
C ILE A 554 23.76 -1.77 7.38
N SER A 555 24.52 -1.85 6.28
CA SER A 555 24.01 -2.37 5.00
C SER A 555 23.84 -3.89 5.03
N SER A 556 24.81 -4.62 5.58
CA SER A 556 24.79 -6.08 5.63
C SER A 556 23.68 -6.67 6.49
N THR A 557 23.18 -5.94 7.49
CA THR A 557 22.14 -6.41 8.41
C THR A 557 20.77 -5.81 8.18
N SER A 558 20.66 -4.78 7.33
CA SER A 558 19.46 -3.95 7.25
C SER A 558 18.18 -4.70 6.89
N VAL A 559 18.23 -5.64 5.93
CA VAL A 559 17.05 -6.39 5.49
C VAL A 559 16.57 -7.33 6.59
N ASP A 560 17.45 -8.10 7.19
CA ASP A 560 17.11 -8.98 8.31
C ASP A 560 16.57 -8.17 9.50
N TYR A 561 17.13 -6.98 9.76
CA TYR A 561 16.67 -6.07 10.79
C TYR A 561 15.24 -5.57 10.52
N LEU A 562 14.95 -5.19 9.27
CA LEU A 562 13.61 -4.76 8.86
C LEU A 562 12.61 -5.90 9.01
N MET A 563 12.95 -7.12 8.58
CA MET A 563 12.07 -8.29 8.69
C MET A 563 11.84 -8.68 10.15
N PHE A 564 12.88 -8.63 11.00
CA PHE A 564 12.75 -8.84 12.44
C PHE A 564 11.74 -7.86 13.04
N GLY A 565 11.93 -6.55 12.80
CA GLY A 565 11.01 -5.50 13.26
C GLY A 565 9.60 -5.65 12.72
N GLY A 566 9.47 -6.08 11.46
CA GLY A 566 8.19 -6.37 10.82
C GLY A 566 7.39 -7.46 11.54
N TYR A 567 8.01 -8.59 11.86
CA TYR A 567 7.35 -9.66 12.63
C TYR A 567 6.99 -9.24 14.05
N VAL A 568 7.85 -8.48 14.74
CA VAL A 568 7.53 -7.95 16.09
C VAL A 568 6.35 -6.98 16.02
N THR A 569 6.33 -6.11 15.03
CA THR A 569 5.22 -5.17 14.83
C THR A 569 3.92 -5.91 14.49
N LEU A 570 3.96 -6.89 13.59
CA LEU A 570 2.80 -7.74 13.26
C LEU A 570 2.24 -8.43 14.51
N ALA A 571 3.11 -9.02 15.34
CA ALA A 571 2.71 -9.68 16.58
C ALA A 571 2.08 -8.70 17.58
N SER A 572 2.55 -7.46 17.65
CA SER A 572 1.95 -6.43 18.53
C SER A 572 0.51 -6.11 18.12
N HIS A 573 0.22 -6.04 16.82
CA HIS A 573 -1.14 -5.84 16.32
C HIS A 573 -2.04 -7.06 16.58
N TRP A 574 -1.49 -8.26 16.47
CA TRP A 574 -2.23 -9.47 16.82
C TRP A 574 -2.53 -9.56 18.32
N LEU A 575 -1.62 -9.12 19.19
CA LEU A 575 -1.91 -9.03 20.63
C LEU A 575 -3.08 -8.06 20.90
N ARG A 576 -3.15 -6.91 20.22
CA ARG A 576 -4.29 -5.97 20.35
C ARG A 576 -5.61 -6.62 19.90
N MET A 577 -5.62 -7.30 18.78
CA MET A 577 -6.82 -8.00 18.28
C MET A 577 -7.24 -9.15 19.20
N GLU A 578 -6.28 -9.87 19.79
CA GLU A 578 -6.54 -10.92 20.78
C GLU A 578 -7.17 -10.33 22.05
N VAL A 579 -6.61 -9.24 22.59
CA VAL A 579 -7.19 -8.53 23.75
C VAL A 579 -8.63 -8.13 23.46
N ALA A 580 -8.89 -7.51 22.32
CA ALA A 580 -10.22 -7.09 21.91
C ALA A 580 -11.19 -8.28 21.76
N ALA A 581 -10.72 -9.40 21.22
CA ALA A 581 -11.54 -10.61 21.08
C ALA A 581 -11.84 -11.29 22.41
N VAL A 582 -10.87 -11.37 23.31
CA VAL A 582 -11.05 -11.92 24.68
C VAL A 582 -12.04 -11.08 25.47
N ASP A 583 -11.92 -9.75 25.38
CA ASP A 583 -12.82 -8.80 26.05
C ASP A 583 -14.27 -8.94 25.52
N ALA A 584 -14.44 -9.04 24.19
CA ALA A 584 -15.75 -9.24 23.58
C ALA A 584 -16.42 -10.55 24.04
N LEU A 585 -15.67 -11.65 24.06
CA LEU A 585 -16.20 -12.95 24.57
C LEU A 585 -16.54 -12.89 26.04
N SER A 586 -15.79 -12.17 26.87
CA SER A 586 -16.04 -12.04 28.31
C SER A 586 -17.31 -11.25 28.63
N LYS A 587 -17.69 -10.31 27.76
CA LYS A 587 -18.91 -9.49 27.88
C LYS A 587 -20.18 -10.19 27.36
N GLY A 588 -20.04 -11.38 26.82
CA GLY A 588 -21.13 -12.16 26.21
C GLY A 588 -21.47 -11.64 24.83
N SER A 589 -20.81 -12.16 23.82
CA SER A 589 -21.18 -11.93 22.41
C SER A 589 -22.35 -12.84 22.01
N LYS A 590 -23.01 -12.54 20.88
CA LYS A 590 -24.00 -13.46 20.29
C LYS A 590 -23.29 -14.70 19.73
N ASP A 591 -23.94 -15.85 19.75
CA ASP A 591 -23.36 -17.14 19.31
C ASP A 591 -22.68 -17.06 17.93
N GLU A 592 -23.26 -16.34 16.97
CA GLU A 592 -22.66 -16.13 15.64
C GLU A 592 -21.36 -15.32 15.67
N GLU A 593 -21.18 -14.44 16.67
CA GLU A 593 -19.99 -13.63 16.87
C GLU A 593 -18.88 -14.40 17.59
N ASP A 594 -19.23 -15.34 18.45
CA ASP A 594 -18.27 -16.17 19.20
C ASP A 594 -17.27 -16.87 18.29
N GLY A 595 -17.74 -17.44 17.17
CA GLY A 595 -16.88 -18.07 16.18
C GLY A 595 -15.84 -17.12 15.59
N PHE A 596 -16.22 -15.87 15.34
CA PHE A 596 -15.33 -14.85 14.83
C PHE A 596 -14.23 -14.49 15.84
N TYR A 597 -14.59 -14.20 17.09
CA TYR A 597 -13.63 -13.85 18.13
C TYR A 597 -12.70 -15.01 18.50
N LYS A 598 -13.23 -16.24 18.57
CA LYS A 598 -12.42 -17.46 18.75
C LYS A 598 -11.41 -17.63 17.64
N ALA A 599 -11.80 -17.37 16.37
CA ALA A 599 -10.88 -17.41 15.24
C ALA A 599 -9.77 -16.34 15.32
N LYS A 600 -10.05 -15.14 15.86
CA LYS A 600 -9.01 -14.13 16.14
C LYS A 600 -7.99 -14.63 17.13
N ILE A 601 -8.43 -15.20 18.26
CA ILE A 601 -7.53 -15.77 19.29
C ILE A 601 -6.68 -16.89 18.69
N GLN A 602 -7.28 -17.84 17.95
CA GLN A 602 -6.53 -18.94 17.30
C GLN A 602 -5.54 -18.45 16.25
N THR A 603 -5.86 -17.36 15.53
CA THR A 603 -4.92 -16.78 14.58
C THR A 603 -3.78 -16.06 15.31
N SER A 604 -4.05 -15.41 16.44
CA SER A 604 -3.01 -14.86 17.33
C SER A 604 -2.08 -15.97 17.84
N ASP A 605 -2.61 -17.08 18.35
CA ASP A 605 -1.81 -18.26 18.73
C ASP A 605 -0.88 -18.69 17.59
N PHE A 606 -1.40 -18.78 16.36
CA PHE A 606 -0.60 -19.13 15.19
C PHE A 606 0.53 -18.11 14.92
N VAL A 607 0.25 -16.82 15.06
CA VAL A 607 1.26 -15.77 14.86
C VAL A 607 2.39 -15.91 15.88
N PHE A 608 2.06 -16.06 17.15
CA PHE A 608 3.07 -16.17 18.22
C PHE A 608 3.84 -17.49 18.17
N GLU A 609 3.22 -18.59 17.74
CA GLU A 609 3.84 -19.91 17.71
C GLU A 609 4.57 -20.23 16.38
N ARG A 610 4.23 -19.59 15.27
CA ARG A 610 4.70 -19.97 13.94
C ARG A 610 5.33 -18.83 13.14
N LEU A 611 4.82 -17.58 13.25
CA LEU A 611 5.35 -16.47 12.48
C LEU A 611 6.41 -15.69 13.26
N LEU A 612 6.12 -15.29 14.48
CA LEU A 612 7.07 -14.54 15.32
C LEU A 612 8.40 -15.29 15.53
N PRO A 613 8.45 -16.62 15.70
CA PRO A 613 9.71 -17.37 15.80
C PRO A 613 10.63 -17.28 14.57
N ARG A 614 10.14 -16.84 13.39
CA ARG A 614 10.98 -16.58 12.21
C ARG A 614 12.03 -15.51 12.47
N THR A 615 11.81 -14.63 13.44
CA THR A 615 12.79 -13.66 13.95
C THR A 615 14.11 -14.31 14.35
N ARG A 616 14.14 -15.60 14.71
CA ARG A 616 15.37 -16.32 15.04
C ARG A 616 16.33 -16.43 13.85
N ALA A 617 15.81 -16.68 12.64
CA ALA A 617 16.62 -16.72 11.43
C ALA A 617 17.17 -15.32 11.10
N HIS A 618 16.32 -14.29 11.18
CA HIS A 618 16.74 -12.91 10.96
C HIS A 618 17.78 -12.44 12.00
N LYS A 619 17.61 -12.82 13.27
CA LYS A 619 18.63 -12.57 14.30
C LYS A 619 19.97 -13.20 13.94
N ALA A 620 19.98 -14.43 13.45
CA ALA A 620 21.22 -15.09 13.01
C ALA A 620 21.88 -14.30 11.87
N GLY A 621 21.13 -13.85 10.87
CA GLY A 621 21.60 -12.98 9.79
C GLY A 621 22.15 -11.63 10.30
N ILE A 622 21.45 -10.96 11.21
CA ILE A 622 21.92 -9.72 11.85
C ILE A 622 23.26 -9.92 12.60
N LEU A 623 23.47 -11.07 13.17
CA LEU A 623 24.69 -11.37 13.95
C LEU A 623 25.84 -11.92 13.11
N ALA A 624 25.58 -12.32 11.87
CA ALA A 624 26.59 -12.86 10.97
C ALA A 624 27.69 -11.82 10.67
N PRO A 625 28.95 -12.25 10.52
CA PRO A 625 30.04 -11.32 10.25
C PRO A 625 29.93 -10.72 8.83
N VAL A 626 30.30 -9.44 8.69
CA VAL A 626 30.33 -8.74 7.39
C VAL A 626 31.22 -9.46 6.37
N SER A 627 32.30 -10.09 6.83
CA SER A 627 33.23 -10.86 6.00
C SER A 627 32.55 -12.00 5.22
N SER A 628 31.47 -12.57 5.75
CA SER A 628 30.70 -13.60 5.01
C SER A 628 30.04 -13.09 3.71
N LEU A 629 29.96 -11.77 3.54
CA LEU A 629 29.41 -11.11 2.34
C LEU A 629 30.49 -10.41 1.52
N MET A 630 31.48 -9.78 2.18
CA MET A 630 32.35 -8.80 1.56
C MET A 630 33.77 -9.31 1.27
N ASP A 631 34.17 -10.46 1.80
CA ASP A 631 35.53 -10.96 1.60
C ASP A 631 35.74 -11.68 0.25
N MET A 632 34.63 -12.07 -0.42
CA MET A 632 34.75 -12.65 -1.76
C MET A 632 35.19 -11.57 -2.75
N ALA A 633 36.30 -11.78 -3.45
CA ALA A 633 36.76 -10.85 -4.47
C ALA A 633 35.74 -10.75 -5.63
N VAL A 634 35.63 -9.57 -6.25
CA VAL A 634 34.66 -9.33 -7.33
C VAL A 634 34.83 -10.32 -8.48
N ASP A 635 36.05 -10.66 -8.83
CA ASP A 635 36.38 -11.59 -9.91
C ASP A 635 35.99 -13.03 -9.58
N ASP A 636 35.91 -13.39 -8.29
CA ASP A 636 35.54 -14.75 -7.84
C ASP A 636 34.03 -15.04 -7.99
N PHE A 637 33.18 -14.01 -8.27
CA PHE A 637 31.79 -14.20 -8.68
C PHE A 637 31.65 -14.71 -10.13
N SER A 638 32.77 -14.84 -10.85
CA SER A 638 32.82 -15.26 -12.24
C SER A 638 32.69 -16.80 -12.39
N PHE A 639 32.05 -17.24 -13.49
CA PHE A 639 32.07 -18.63 -13.94
C PHE A 639 33.37 -19.00 -14.71
N ASP A 640 34.25 -18.02 -14.98
CA ASP A 640 35.40 -18.22 -15.86
C ASP A 640 36.52 -19.09 -15.27
N HIS A 641 36.54 -19.27 -13.94
CA HIS A 641 37.45 -20.20 -13.27
C HIS A 641 37.15 -21.69 -13.54
N ALA A 642 36.00 -22.00 -14.17
CA ALA A 642 35.57 -23.35 -14.50
C ALA A 642 35.93 -23.78 -15.94
N ARG A 643 36.67 -22.94 -16.70
CA ARG A 643 37.09 -23.24 -18.08
C ARG A 643 38.58 -23.45 -18.22
#